data_bf0018543a24ab466b9855962d30942e
#
_entry.id   bf0018543a24ab466b9855962d30942e
#
_cell.length_a   1.000
_cell.length_b   1.000
_cell.length_c   1.000
_cell.angle_alpha   90.00
_cell.angle_beta   90.00
_cell.angle_gamma   90.00
#
_symmetry.space_group_name_H-M   'P 1'
#
loop_
_entity.id
_entity.type
_entity.pdbx_description
1 polymer ?
#
loop_
_entity_poly.entity_id
_entity_poly.type
_entity_poly.pdbx_seq_one_letter_code
_entity_poly.pdbx_strand_id
1 'polypeptide(L)'
;MKVCIAEKPSVAREIASVLGANTKHDGYYEGNGYAVTYTFGHFCTLLEPNDYKPYWKSWDLNNLPMLPEKFKTKVVDNAGILKQFNIVKKLFDTAELVINCGDAGQEGELIQRWVLQQANYKGEIKRLWISSLTTEAIKDGFNNLKPSENYDNLYYAGFSRAIGDWLLGINATRLYTVKHGGYKQVLSVGRVQTPTLAMVVGRFKEIENFVPQPYWELQTMYRDTLFSYEEGRFLNMEDGEKLANKVKEHEFVVDSVTKKKGKDYAPKLFDLTGLQVYCNTKFGFSAEETLNIVQKLYEQKVVTYPRVDTTFLPSDVYPKVLGILKNLTKYSELATPLLGKKIKKSTKVFNDKKVTDHHAIIPTGVESHLLPNQQLVYDIITRRFIAVFYDDCSVSNTTVIGKVDDVSFKTTGKEILKKGWRVVFETADSSKKEQDILPNFVKGEKGPHEPSFLEKQTKAPSQFTEASLLRAMETAGKQVDDDELRDLMKENGIGRPSTRASIIETLFKRKYIVRNKKQILPTPTGIQLIDTIQNELLKSAELTGQWEKQLKDIEKGTYSAATFINNMKKMVDELVYEVRSETKKANITAENHTKKKVKKTAKKVIPDVISCPKCKKGTVIKGKAAYGCSEYKTGCDFRFNFTDIKAKANGKKLTKELVFSILNE
;
A
#
# COMPACT_ATOMS: atom_id res chain seq x y z
N MET A 1 28.74 36.07 -3.78
CA MET A 1 28.02 35.07 -4.62
C MET A 1 26.89 34.43 -3.82
N LYS A 2 25.70 34.24 -4.38
CA LYS A 2 24.58 33.56 -3.73
C LYS A 2 24.69 32.05 -3.99
N VAL A 3 24.62 31.22 -2.94
CA VAL A 3 24.73 29.76 -3.06
C VAL A 3 23.36 29.12 -2.81
N CYS A 4 22.85 28.38 -3.77
CA CYS A 4 21.64 27.57 -3.64
C CYS A 4 22.03 26.13 -3.35
N ILE A 5 21.42 25.49 -2.35
CA ILE A 5 21.62 24.07 -2.07
C ILE A 5 20.30 23.31 -2.21
N ALA A 6 20.21 22.43 -3.19
CA ALA A 6 19.06 21.57 -3.44
C ALA A 6 19.24 20.17 -2.83
N GLU A 7 18.15 19.43 -2.63
CA GLU A 7 18.22 18.08 -2.07
C GLU A 7 18.73 17.02 -3.06
N LYS A 8 18.62 17.30 -4.37
CA LYS A 8 18.95 16.34 -5.43
C LYS A 8 19.60 17.03 -6.64
N PRO A 9 20.48 16.33 -7.38
CA PRO A 9 21.12 16.89 -8.58
C PRO A 9 20.12 17.33 -9.66
N SER A 10 19.01 16.61 -9.80
CA SER A 10 17.96 16.95 -10.77
C SER A 10 17.29 18.30 -10.44
N VAL A 11 16.96 18.53 -9.17
CA VAL A 11 16.38 19.79 -8.68
C VAL A 11 17.37 20.95 -8.84
N ALA A 12 18.63 20.74 -8.49
CA ALA A 12 19.68 21.76 -8.69
C ALA A 12 19.81 22.18 -10.15
N ARG A 13 19.73 21.25 -11.08
CA ARG A 13 19.79 21.55 -12.52
C ARG A 13 18.62 22.41 -12.98
N GLU A 14 17.40 22.10 -12.53
CA GLU A 14 16.20 22.91 -12.88
C GLU A 14 16.31 24.32 -12.31
N ILE A 15 16.72 24.46 -11.06
CA ILE A 15 16.93 25.76 -10.41
C ILE A 15 18.04 26.52 -11.14
N ALA A 16 19.18 25.88 -11.44
CA ALA A 16 20.29 26.49 -12.16
C ALA A 16 19.84 27.02 -13.55
N SER A 17 19.08 26.22 -14.29
CA SER A 17 18.55 26.62 -15.60
C SER A 17 17.66 27.87 -15.51
N VAL A 18 16.80 27.95 -14.49
CA VAL A 18 15.90 29.08 -14.28
C VAL A 18 16.66 30.36 -13.86
N LEU A 19 17.73 30.21 -13.07
CA LEU A 19 18.57 31.30 -12.59
C LEU A 19 19.62 31.76 -13.61
N GLY A 20 19.81 31.03 -14.72
CA GLY A 20 20.86 31.30 -15.69
C GLY A 20 22.26 30.84 -15.23
N ALA A 21 22.37 29.95 -14.24
CA ALA A 21 23.62 29.35 -13.77
C ALA A 21 23.97 28.15 -14.66
N ASN A 22 24.44 28.41 -15.90
CA ASN A 22 24.55 27.37 -16.93
C ASN A 22 25.93 26.70 -17.03
N THR A 23 26.96 27.23 -16.37
CA THR A 23 28.29 26.66 -16.35
C THR A 23 28.33 25.47 -15.38
N LYS A 24 28.58 24.28 -15.89
CA LYS A 24 28.64 23.06 -15.09
C LYS A 24 30.05 22.83 -14.53
N HIS A 25 30.12 22.71 -13.23
CA HIS A 25 31.33 22.29 -12.49
C HIS A 25 31.15 20.90 -11.85
N ASP A 26 32.21 20.36 -11.25
CA ASP A 26 32.09 19.16 -10.43
C ASP A 26 31.31 19.49 -9.15
N GLY A 27 30.09 18.94 -9.02
CA GLY A 27 29.23 19.09 -7.85
C GLY A 27 28.35 20.36 -7.80
N TYR A 28 28.41 21.27 -8.78
CA TYR A 28 27.54 22.46 -8.83
C TYR A 28 27.42 23.06 -10.22
N TYR A 29 26.52 24.04 -10.36
CA TYR A 29 26.35 24.89 -11.55
C TYR A 29 26.59 26.34 -11.16
N GLU A 30 27.20 27.14 -12.03
CA GLU A 30 27.54 28.54 -11.76
C GLU A 30 27.11 29.47 -12.90
N GLY A 31 26.75 30.68 -12.57
CA GLY A 31 26.40 31.75 -13.50
C GLY A 31 25.44 32.76 -12.90
N ASN A 32 25.37 33.93 -13.49
CA ASN A 32 24.46 35.00 -13.11
C ASN A 32 24.48 35.35 -11.60
N GLY A 33 25.66 35.29 -10.97
CA GLY A 33 25.83 35.57 -9.52
C GLY A 33 25.37 34.48 -8.58
N TYR A 34 25.03 33.29 -9.09
CA TYR A 34 24.61 32.14 -8.35
C TYR A 34 25.56 30.95 -8.51
N ALA A 35 25.75 30.18 -7.43
CA ALA A 35 26.23 28.81 -7.49
C ALA A 35 25.13 27.88 -6.98
N VAL A 36 24.71 26.89 -7.79
CA VAL A 36 23.64 25.95 -7.45
C VAL A 36 24.24 24.56 -7.25
N THR A 37 24.32 24.17 -6.00
CA THR A 37 24.83 22.86 -5.59
C THR A 37 23.71 21.95 -5.06
N TYR A 38 24.06 20.75 -4.63
CA TYR A 38 23.07 19.73 -4.23
C TYR A 38 23.62 18.71 -3.24
N THR A 39 22.71 18.03 -2.58
CA THR A 39 22.97 16.80 -1.86
C THR A 39 22.45 15.57 -2.64
N PHE A 40 22.67 14.37 -2.12
CA PHE A 40 22.09 13.12 -2.63
C PHE A 40 21.03 12.58 -1.65
N GLY A 41 20.20 13.46 -1.07
CA GLY A 41 19.40 13.20 0.10
C GLY A 41 20.24 13.43 1.38
N HIS A 42 20.15 12.54 2.36
CA HIS A 42 20.84 12.69 3.64
C HIS A 42 22.38 12.61 3.50
N PHE A 43 23.05 13.73 3.72
CA PHE A 43 24.52 13.80 3.88
C PHE A 43 24.96 13.62 5.32
N CYS A 44 24.08 13.92 6.26
CA CYS A 44 24.35 13.86 7.68
C CYS A 44 23.42 12.86 8.37
N THR A 45 23.87 12.30 9.48
CA THR A 45 23.13 11.41 10.35
C THR A 45 23.39 11.77 11.80
N LEU A 46 22.52 11.33 12.71
CA LEU A 46 22.82 11.38 14.14
C LEU A 46 24.05 10.52 14.44
N LEU A 47 24.80 10.88 15.46
CA LEU A 47 25.92 10.09 15.95
C LEU A 47 25.46 8.67 16.32
N GLU A 48 26.31 7.69 16.05
CA GLU A 48 26.14 6.31 16.51
C GLU A 48 26.42 6.19 18.01
N PRO A 49 25.92 5.17 18.71
CA PRO A 49 26.15 5.01 20.15
C PRO A 49 27.62 5.11 20.56
N ASN A 50 28.52 4.49 19.81
CA ASN A 50 29.95 4.49 20.09
C ASN A 50 30.66 5.85 19.84
N ASP A 51 30.04 6.76 19.08
CA ASP A 51 30.54 8.12 18.92
C ASP A 51 30.29 8.96 20.19
N TYR A 52 29.30 8.60 21.01
CA TYR A 52 29.06 9.23 22.32
C TYR A 52 29.94 8.63 23.43
N LYS A 53 29.92 7.28 23.53
CA LYS A 53 30.68 6.54 24.54
C LYS A 53 31.26 5.26 23.92
N PRO A 54 32.59 5.07 23.89
CA PRO A 54 33.21 3.92 23.22
C PRO A 54 32.63 2.56 23.62
N TYR A 55 32.29 2.38 24.91
CA TYR A 55 31.71 1.14 25.42
C TYR A 55 30.29 0.87 24.94
N TRP A 56 29.59 1.86 24.42
CA TRP A 56 28.29 1.66 23.77
C TRP A 56 28.40 0.92 22.43
N LYS A 57 29.62 0.61 21.96
CA LYS A 57 29.80 -0.28 20.82
C LYS A 57 29.35 -1.70 21.13
N SER A 58 29.55 -2.18 22.36
CA SER A 58 29.13 -3.50 22.80
C SER A 58 27.61 -3.59 22.99
N TRP A 59 27.04 -4.70 22.54
CA TRP A 59 25.64 -5.03 22.77
C TRP A 59 25.51 -5.78 24.09
N ASP A 60 25.35 -5.06 25.17
CA ASP A 60 25.23 -5.55 26.53
C ASP A 60 24.03 -4.86 27.21
N LEU A 61 23.25 -5.63 28.00
CA LEU A 61 22.11 -5.10 28.75
C LEU A 61 22.55 -4.02 29.75
N ASN A 62 23.76 -4.09 30.29
CA ASN A 62 24.30 -3.10 31.22
C ASN A 62 24.56 -1.73 30.58
N ASN A 63 24.67 -1.70 29.26
CA ASN A 63 24.84 -0.46 28.51
C ASN A 63 23.51 0.24 28.17
N LEU A 64 22.39 -0.34 28.54
CA LEU A 64 21.04 0.19 28.28
C LEU A 64 20.45 0.81 29.55
N PRO A 65 19.69 1.90 29.44
CA PRO A 65 19.40 2.62 28.20
C PRO A 65 20.54 3.53 27.73
N MET A 66 20.64 3.70 26.40
CA MET A 66 21.56 4.64 25.75
C MET A 66 20.84 5.98 25.56
N LEU A 67 21.08 6.93 26.45
CA LEU A 67 20.42 8.24 26.52
C LEU A 67 21.48 9.35 26.44
N PRO A 68 21.85 9.84 25.26
CA PRO A 68 22.76 10.97 25.12
C PRO A 68 22.20 12.22 25.78
N GLU A 69 23.04 13.01 26.46
CA GLU A 69 22.63 14.30 27.01
C GLU A 69 22.22 15.27 25.90
N LYS A 70 23.07 15.39 24.88
CA LYS A 70 22.84 16.21 23.68
C LYS A 70 23.03 15.36 22.44
N PHE A 71 22.06 15.45 21.53
CA PHE A 71 22.16 14.79 20.22
C PHE A 71 23.02 15.64 19.29
N LYS A 72 23.93 14.98 18.57
CA LYS A 72 24.82 15.57 17.59
C LYS A 72 24.73 14.82 16.27
N THR A 73 25.13 15.50 15.21
CA THR A 73 25.17 14.93 13.85
C THR A 73 26.61 14.77 13.36
N LYS A 74 26.79 13.90 12.38
CA LYS A 74 28.04 13.76 11.62
C LYS A 74 27.73 13.59 10.14
N VAL A 75 28.69 13.91 9.29
CA VAL A 75 28.62 13.55 7.87
C VAL A 75 28.74 12.04 7.73
N VAL A 76 27.93 11.45 6.85
CA VAL A 76 27.96 10.01 6.57
C VAL A 76 29.30 9.64 5.96
N ASP A 77 29.94 8.61 6.51
CA ASP A 77 31.23 8.09 6.02
C ASP A 77 31.03 7.32 4.71
N ASN A 78 30.97 8.10 3.61
CA ASN A 78 30.89 7.61 2.25
C ASN A 78 31.70 8.53 1.34
N ALA A 79 32.63 7.97 0.57
CA ALA A 79 33.56 8.75 -0.25
C ALA A 79 32.87 9.75 -1.19
N GLY A 80 31.74 9.36 -1.82
CA GLY A 80 30.98 10.24 -2.71
C GLY A 80 30.31 11.39 -1.95
N ILE A 81 29.73 11.10 -0.77
CA ILE A 81 29.11 12.11 0.10
C ILE A 81 30.16 13.07 0.64
N LEU A 82 31.28 12.57 1.14
CA LEU A 82 32.39 13.39 1.66
C LEU A 82 32.94 14.31 0.57
N LYS A 83 33.14 13.80 -0.66
CA LYS A 83 33.59 14.62 -1.79
C LYS A 83 32.62 15.77 -2.04
N GLN A 84 31.34 15.47 -2.20
CA GLN A 84 30.34 16.49 -2.49
C GLN A 84 30.11 17.45 -1.31
N PHE A 85 30.14 16.96 -0.07
CA PHE A 85 30.09 17.80 1.13
C PHE A 85 31.24 18.83 1.18
N ASN A 86 32.46 18.43 0.82
CA ASN A 86 33.59 19.33 0.77
C ASN A 86 33.42 20.41 -0.31
N ILE A 87 32.80 20.09 -1.45
CA ILE A 87 32.47 21.08 -2.48
C ILE A 87 31.42 22.08 -1.92
N VAL A 88 30.35 21.57 -1.30
CA VAL A 88 29.32 22.41 -0.68
C VAL A 88 29.92 23.34 0.37
N LYS A 89 30.81 22.82 1.25
CA LYS A 89 31.47 23.61 2.29
C LYS A 89 32.30 24.74 1.70
N LYS A 90 33.11 24.44 0.68
CA LYS A 90 33.90 25.47 -0.02
C LYS A 90 33.04 26.58 -0.63
N LEU A 91 31.90 26.23 -1.19
CA LEU A 91 30.97 27.23 -1.72
C LEU A 91 30.37 28.08 -0.59
N PHE A 92 30.06 27.48 0.55
CA PHE A 92 29.52 28.21 1.70
C PHE A 92 30.54 29.17 2.32
N ASP A 93 31.85 28.80 2.32
CA ASP A 93 32.92 29.64 2.85
C ASP A 93 33.06 30.99 2.09
N THR A 94 32.54 31.05 0.84
CA THR A 94 32.58 32.24 -0.02
C THR A 94 31.19 32.84 -0.27
N ALA A 95 30.12 32.29 0.32
CA ALA A 95 28.77 32.73 0.09
C ALA A 95 28.42 33.98 0.89
N GLU A 96 27.83 34.97 0.20
CA GLU A 96 27.18 36.12 0.83
C GLU A 96 25.81 35.74 1.42
N LEU A 97 25.14 34.83 0.74
CA LEU A 97 23.80 34.35 1.06
C LEU A 97 23.70 32.88 0.67
N VAL A 98 23.22 32.04 1.57
CA VAL A 98 22.82 30.66 1.23
C VAL A 98 21.31 30.56 1.12
N ILE A 99 20.84 29.93 0.05
CA ILE A 99 19.43 29.69 -0.20
C ILE A 99 19.18 28.18 -0.05
N ASN A 100 18.46 27.81 1.00
CA ASN A 100 17.99 26.45 1.22
C ASN A 100 16.88 26.13 0.24
N CYS A 101 17.17 25.28 -0.75
CA CYS A 101 16.25 24.79 -1.78
C CYS A 101 15.90 23.31 -1.59
N GLY A 102 15.93 22.80 -0.34
CA GLY A 102 15.43 21.47 0.00
C GLY A 102 13.95 21.31 -0.31
N ASP A 103 13.47 20.09 -0.44
CA ASP A 103 12.04 19.83 -0.67
C ASP A 103 11.19 20.54 0.40
N ALA A 104 9.99 21.01 0.02
CA ALA A 104 9.10 21.76 0.91
C ALA A 104 8.45 20.81 1.94
N GLY A 105 9.12 20.58 3.06
CA GLY A 105 8.68 19.68 4.13
C GLY A 105 9.70 19.49 5.23
N GLN A 106 9.31 18.77 6.30
CA GLN A 106 10.17 18.49 7.46
C GLN A 106 11.50 17.84 7.07
N GLU A 107 11.47 16.88 6.14
CA GLU A 107 12.63 16.12 5.71
C GLU A 107 13.63 17.00 4.97
N GLY A 108 13.16 17.76 3.95
CA GLY A 108 14.02 18.65 3.18
C GLY A 108 14.61 19.78 4.03
N GLU A 109 13.86 20.28 5.02
CA GLU A 109 14.39 21.25 5.99
C GLU A 109 15.47 20.62 6.86
N LEU A 110 15.24 19.42 7.40
CA LEU A 110 16.20 18.70 8.26
C LEU A 110 17.50 18.40 7.53
N ILE A 111 17.42 17.86 6.30
CA ILE A 111 18.59 17.50 5.49
C ILE A 111 19.50 18.72 5.30
N GLN A 112 18.92 19.83 4.85
CA GLN A 112 19.74 21.01 4.51
C GLN A 112 20.26 21.72 5.76
N ARG A 113 19.47 21.80 6.86
CA ARG A 113 19.96 22.38 8.12
C ARG A 113 21.12 21.60 8.71
N TRP A 114 21.11 20.27 8.62
CA TRP A 114 22.24 19.47 9.08
C TRP A 114 23.51 19.71 8.25
N VAL A 115 23.39 19.88 6.93
CA VAL A 115 24.53 20.22 6.06
C VAL A 115 25.09 21.59 6.41
N LEU A 116 24.23 22.60 6.61
CA LEU A 116 24.62 23.95 7.02
C LEU A 116 25.36 23.93 8.37
N GLN A 117 24.84 23.18 9.34
CA GLN A 117 25.44 23.02 10.67
C GLN A 117 26.80 22.32 10.61
N GLN A 118 26.93 21.22 9.84
CA GLN A 118 28.20 20.49 9.69
C GLN A 118 29.24 21.28 8.90
N ALA A 119 28.80 22.11 7.96
CA ALA A 119 29.68 23.05 7.26
C ALA A 119 30.04 24.27 8.12
N ASN A 120 29.43 24.45 9.31
CA ASN A 120 29.61 25.58 10.21
C ASN A 120 29.31 26.95 9.57
N TYR A 121 28.34 27.00 8.65
CA TYR A 121 27.94 28.25 8.01
C TYR A 121 27.24 29.17 9.02
N LYS A 122 27.64 30.47 9.03
CA LYS A 122 27.13 31.48 9.98
C LYS A 122 26.50 32.71 9.29
N GLY A 123 26.51 32.72 7.96
CA GLY A 123 25.93 33.80 7.18
C GLY A 123 24.41 33.77 7.09
N GLU A 124 23.85 34.69 6.33
CA GLU A 124 22.40 34.79 6.09
C GLU A 124 21.91 33.55 5.32
N ILE A 125 20.76 33.00 5.77
CA ILE A 125 20.11 31.86 5.12
C ILE A 125 18.69 32.26 4.78
N LYS A 126 18.31 32.05 3.50
CA LYS A 126 16.92 32.15 3.04
C LYS A 126 16.40 30.79 2.60
N ARG A 127 15.09 30.66 2.60
CA ARG A 127 14.36 29.45 2.24
C ARG A 127 13.56 29.66 0.97
N LEU A 128 13.79 28.81 -0.04
CA LEU A 128 12.93 28.64 -1.19
C LEU A 128 11.84 27.63 -0.82
N TRP A 129 10.57 28.06 -0.80
CA TRP A 129 9.44 27.18 -0.50
C TRP A 129 8.53 27.08 -1.72
N ILE A 130 8.61 25.96 -2.43
CA ILE A 130 7.83 25.69 -3.64
C ILE A 130 7.28 24.26 -3.61
N SER A 131 6.04 24.07 -4.08
CA SER A 131 5.39 22.76 -4.20
C SER A 131 5.43 22.19 -5.62
N SER A 132 6.05 22.90 -6.56
CA SER A 132 6.20 22.50 -7.96
C SER A 132 7.55 22.94 -8.50
N LEU A 133 8.14 22.16 -9.42
CA LEU A 133 9.42 22.45 -10.09
C LEU A 133 9.21 23.07 -11.49
N THR A 134 8.08 23.70 -11.72
CA THR A 134 7.86 24.43 -12.97
C THR A 134 8.67 25.72 -12.99
N THR A 135 9.03 26.19 -14.17
CA THR A 135 9.81 27.43 -14.32
C THR A 135 9.16 28.61 -13.62
N GLU A 136 7.83 28.74 -13.72
CA GLU A 136 7.07 29.80 -13.08
C GLU A 136 7.11 29.69 -11.55
N ALA A 137 6.87 28.49 -11.00
CA ALA A 137 6.90 28.26 -9.56
C ALA A 137 8.29 28.54 -8.96
N ILE A 138 9.37 28.16 -9.67
CA ILE A 138 10.74 28.47 -9.25
C ILE A 138 10.95 30.00 -9.26
N LYS A 139 10.60 30.72 -10.34
CA LYS A 139 10.73 32.16 -10.42
C LYS A 139 9.95 32.89 -9.32
N ASP A 140 8.70 32.50 -9.11
CA ASP A 140 7.85 33.09 -8.08
C ASP A 140 8.43 32.79 -6.67
N GLY A 141 8.95 31.58 -6.45
CA GLY A 141 9.61 31.21 -5.19
C GLY A 141 10.85 32.04 -4.91
N PHE A 142 11.70 32.31 -5.92
CA PHE A 142 12.88 33.17 -5.78
C PHE A 142 12.52 34.63 -5.53
N ASN A 143 11.40 35.12 -6.07
CA ASN A 143 10.88 36.46 -5.78
C ASN A 143 10.31 36.59 -4.36
N ASN A 144 9.97 35.44 -3.70
CA ASN A 144 9.32 35.37 -2.40
C ASN A 144 10.13 34.57 -1.37
N LEU A 145 11.47 34.63 -1.44
CA LEU A 145 12.34 33.98 -0.46
C LEU A 145 12.04 34.45 0.96
N LYS A 146 11.97 33.53 1.89
CA LYS A 146 11.69 33.81 3.30
C LYS A 146 12.93 33.60 4.17
N PRO A 147 13.06 34.31 5.30
CA PRO A 147 14.08 34.02 6.30
C PRO A 147 14.01 32.58 6.78
N SER A 148 15.16 31.95 7.01
CA SER A 148 15.25 30.56 7.45
C SER A 148 14.60 30.32 8.80
N GLU A 149 14.59 31.32 9.66
CA GLU A 149 14.03 31.29 11.01
C GLU A 149 12.52 31.01 11.03
N ASN A 150 11.82 31.38 9.97
CA ASN A 150 10.38 31.08 9.82
C ASN A 150 10.08 29.57 9.79
N TYR A 151 11.11 28.74 9.60
CA TYR A 151 11.03 27.28 9.50
C TYR A 151 11.69 26.55 10.66
N ASP A 152 12.04 27.27 11.75
CA ASP A 152 12.69 26.67 12.92
C ASP A 152 11.83 25.60 13.57
N ASN A 153 10.54 25.86 13.74
CA ASN A 153 9.61 24.88 14.32
C ASN A 153 9.51 23.62 13.44
N LEU A 154 9.51 23.78 12.12
CA LEU A 154 9.51 22.67 11.16
C LEU A 154 10.80 21.82 11.30
N TYR A 155 11.94 22.50 11.42
CA TYR A 155 13.23 21.85 11.70
C TYR A 155 13.21 21.11 13.03
N TYR A 156 12.71 21.72 14.12
CA TYR A 156 12.64 21.09 15.42
C TYR A 156 11.71 19.89 15.43
N ALA A 157 10.61 19.91 14.68
CA ALA A 157 9.73 18.76 14.51
C ALA A 157 10.45 17.60 13.79
N GLY A 158 11.16 17.89 12.69
CA GLY A 158 11.96 16.89 11.97
C GLY A 158 13.10 16.32 12.81
N PHE A 159 13.80 17.17 13.54
CA PHE A 159 14.91 16.78 14.44
C PHE A 159 14.42 15.92 15.61
N SER A 160 13.31 16.30 16.25
CA SER A 160 12.67 15.54 17.33
C SER A 160 12.24 14.16 16.85
N ARG A 161 11.70 14.05 15.63
CA ARG A 161 11.37 12.76 15.00
C ARG A 161 12.62 11.88 14.87
N ALA A 162 13.69 12.43 14.31
CA ALA A 162 14.93 11.67 14.12
C ALA A 162 15.53 11.18 15.45
N ILE A 163 15.48 12.02 16.50
CA ILE A 163 15.93 11.65 17.85
C ILE A 163 15.03 10.55 18.45
N GLY A 164 13.71 10.69 18.35
CA GLY A 164 12.76 9.70 18.87
C GLY A 164 12.97 8.34 18.20
N ASP A 165 13.06 8.31 16.87
CA ASP A 165 13.30 7.08 16.11
C ASP A 165 14.69 6.46 16.43
N TRP A 166 15.72 7.28 16.70
CA TRP A 166 17.03 6.82 17.17
C TRP A 166 16.93 6.22 18.58
N LEU A 167 16.32 6.94 19.54
CA LEU A 167 16.18 6.49 20.93
C LEU A 167 15.45 5.16 21.01
N LEU A 168 14.28 5.06 20.40
CA LEU A 168 13.50 3.83 20.40
C LEU A 168 14.20 2.72 19.60
N GLY A 169 14.63 3.02 18.38
CA GLY A 169 15.21 2.03 17.48
C GLY A 169 16.48 1.38 18.03
N ILE A 170 17.41 2.17 18.55
CA ILE A 170 18.69 1.65 19.10
C ILE A 170 18.43 0.86 20.39
N ASN A 171 17.71 1.45 21.34
CA ASN A 171 17.52 0.83 22.65
C ASN A 171 16.66 -0.42 22.56
N ALA A 172 15.47 -0.35 21.93
CA ALA A 172 14.58 -1.50 21.83
C ALA A 172 15.20 -2.63 21.00
N THR A 173 15.86 -2.32 19.86
CA THR A 173 16.52 -3.35 19.04
C THR A 173 17.61 -4.06 19.83
N ARG A 174 18.48 -3.34 20.54
CA ARG A 174 19.55 -3.97 21.33
C ARG A 174 18.98 -4.75 22.52
N LEU A 175 18.02 -4.19 23.21
CA LEU A 175 17.35 -4.79 24.37
C LEU A 175 16.74 -6.17 24.02
N TYR A 176 15.86 -6.18 23.03
CA TYR A 176 15.21 -7.43 22.60
C TYR A 176 16.20 -8.41 21.97
N THR A 177 17.21 -7.93 21.23
CA THR A 177 18.24 -8.78 20.65
C THR A 177 19.08 -9.47 21.71
N VAL A 178 19.57 -8.73 22.71
CA VAL A 178 20.46 -9.31 23.75
C VAL A 178 19.68 -10.21 24.69
N LYS A 179 18.45 -9.83 25.03
CA LYS A 179 17.64 -10.63 25.95
C LYS A 179 17.03 -11.88 25.30
N HIS A 180 16.50 -11.75 24.08
CA HIS A 180 15.66 -12.78 23.44
C HIS A 180 16.21 -13.33 22.13
N GLY A 181 17.22 -12.68 21.53
CA GLY A 181 17.83 -13.13 20.28
C GLY A 181 18.72 -14.34 20.48
N GLY A 182 18.59 -15.32 19.58
CA GLY A 182 19.51 -16.44 19.46
C GLY A 182 20.80 -16.03 18.72
N TYR A 183 21.64 -17.00 18.42
CA TYR A 183 22.94 -16.78 17.79
C TYR A 183 22.83 -15.97 16.49
N LYS A 184 23.50 -14.83 16.41
CA LYS A 184 23.51 -13.91 15.26
C LYS A 184 22.13 -13.40 14.78
N GLN A 185 21.08 -13.51 15.61
CA GLN A 185 19.76 -13.03 15.28
C GLN A 185 19.54 -11.64 15.86
N VAL A 186 19.46 -10.62 15.00
CA VAL A 186 19.06 -9.27 15.40
C VAL A 186 17.54 -9.17 15.42
N LEU A 187 16.96 -8.77 16.56
CA LEU A 187 15.54 -8.52 16.73
C LEU A 187 15.27 -7.01 16.61
N SER A 188 15.05 -6.58 15.39
CA SER A 188 14.81 -5.16 15.09
C SER A 188 13.41 -4.75 15.55
N VAL A 189 13.35 -3.74 16.41
CA VAL A 189 12.11 -3.14 16.93
C VAL A 189 12.10 -1.66 16.57
N GLY A 190 10.94 -1.15 16.17
CA GLY A 190 10.80 0.26 15.80
C GLY A 190 9.34 0.67 15.63
N ARG A 191 9.10 1.97 15.79
CA ARG A 191 7.78 2.60 15.84
C ARG A 191 6.83 2.24 14.69
N VAL A 192 7.34 2.02 13.49
CA VAL A 192 6.52 1.72 12.31
C VAL A 192 6.63 0.25 11.91
N GLN A 193 7.84 -0.33 11.95
CA GLN A 193 8.03 -1.71 11.51
C GLN A 193 7.36 -2.73 12.45
N THR A 194 7.38 -2.50 13.77
CA THR A 194 6.80 -3.44 14.73
C THR A 194 5.28 -3.51 14.62
N PRO A 195 4.51 -2.39 14.60
CA PRO A 195 3.08 -2.45 14.34
C PRO A 195 2.74 -3.04 12.96
N THR A 196 3.54 -2.77 11.93
CA THR A 196 3.34 -3.37 10.60
C THR A 196 3.49 -4.90 10.65
N LEU A 197 4.50 -5.40 11.37
CA LEU A 197 4.66 -6.85 11.60
C LEU A 197 3.50 -7.40 12.44
N ALA A 198 3.06 -6.68 13.48
CA ALA A 198 1.94 -7.09 14.33
C ALA A 198 0.64 -7.24 13.52
N MET A 199 0.36 -6.37 12.54
CA MET A 199 -0.76 -6.53 11.62
C MET A 199 -0.69 -7.86 10.85
N VAL A 200 0.48 -8.20 10.31
CA VAL A 200 0.67 -9.44 9.53
C VAL A 200 0.50 -10.68 10.42
N VAL A 201 1.09 -10.65 11.63
CA VAL A 201 0.96 -11.74 12.62
C VAL A 201 -0.47 -11.87 13.12
N GLY A 202 -1.14 -10.76 13.44
CA GLY A 202 -2.52 -10.73 13.88
C GLY A 202 -3.46 -11.34 12.84
N ARG A 203 -3.33 -10.93 11.56
CA ARG A 203 -4.11 -11.50 10.46
C ARG A 203 -3.85 -13.00 10.28
N PHE A 204 -2.62 -13.43 10.41
CA PHE A 204 -2.29 -14.84 10.34
C PHE A 204 -2.98 -15.64 11.46
N LYS A 205 -2.90 -15.16 12.71
CA LYS A 205 -3.57 -15.81 13.86
C LYS A 205 -5.10 -15.80 13.74
N GLU A 206 -5.67 -14.70 13.24
CA GLU A 206 -7.09 -14.59 12.95
C GLU A 206 -7.57 -15.69 11.98
N ILE A 207 -6.78 -15.96 10.93
CA ILE A 207 -7.09 -16.99 9.95
C ILE A 207 -6.90 -18.39 10.52
N GLU A 208 -5.81 -18.64 11.28
CA GLU A 208 -5.53 -19.93 11.90
C GLU A 208 -6.60 -20.32 12.94
N ASN A 209 -7.11 -19.34 13.68
CA ASN A 209 -8.11 -19.55 14.72
C ASN A 209 -9.56 -19.38 14.21
N PHE A 210 -9.74 -19.14 12.92
CA PHE A 210 -11.06 -18.88 12.36
C PHE A 210 -11.90 -20.16 12.35
N VAL A 211 -13.07 -20.08 12.95
CA VAL A 211 -14.08 -21.15 12.94
C VAL A 211 -15.23 -20.73 12.01
N PRO A 212 -15.42 -21.41 10.86
CA PRO A 212 -16.54 -21.13 9.98
C PRO A 212 -17.88 -21.29 10.71
N GLN A 213 -18.73 -20.27 10.58
CA GLN A 213 -20.10 -20.31 11.11
C GLN A 213 -21.09 -20.54 9.96
N PRO A 214 -22.03 -21.48 10.06
CA PRO A 214 -23.06 -21.65 9.07
C PRO A 214 -24.03 -20.46 9.09
N TYR A 215 -24.56 -20.13 7.94
CA TYR A 215 -25.67 -19.19 7.76
C TYR A 215 -26.46 -19.58 6.52
N TRP A 216 -27.70 -19.13 6.43
CA TRP A 216 -28.59 -19.48 5.33
C TRP A 216 -29.08 -18.25 4.61
N GLU A 217 -29.18 -18.36 3.31
CA GLU A 217 -29.72 -17.31 2.44
C GLU A 217 -30.96 -17.83 1.74
N LEU A 218 -32.04 -17.07 1.83
CA LEU A 218 -33.28 -17.30 1.06
C LEU A 218 -33.24 -16.43 -0.19
N GLN A 219 -33.35 -17.05 -1.34
CA GLN A 219 -33.34 -16.41 -2.65
C GLN A 219 -34.48 -16.96 -3.49
N THR A 220 -34.87 -16.24 -4.52
CA THR A 220 -35.80 -16.75 -5.50
C THR A 220 -35.46 -16.29 -6.91
N MET A 221 -35.68 -17.14 -7.88
CA MET A 221 -35.52 -16.81 -9.29
C MET A 221 -36.89 -16.43 -9.89
N TYR A 222 -36.97 -15.22 -10.44
CA TYR A 222 -38.17 -14.75 -11.15
C TYR A 222 -37.74 -14.12 -12.47
N ARG A 223 -38.25 -14.60 -13.61
CA ARG A 223 -37.93 -14.14 -14.96
C ARG A 223 -36.37 -14.08 -15.17
N ASP A 224 -35.69 -15.19 -14.92
CA ASP A 224 -34.23 -15.35 -15.02
C ASP A 224 -33.43 -14.34 -14.20
N THR A 225 -34.04 -13.72 -13.21
CA THR A 225 -33.41 -12.73 -12.33
C THR A 225 -33.45 -13.23 -10.90
N LEU A 226 -32.26 -13.24 -10.26
CA LEU A 226 -32.12 -13.63 -8.87
C LEU A 226 -32.52 -12.49 -7.94
N PHE A 227 -33.45 -12.79 -7.03
CA PHE A 227 -33.89 -11.92 -5.95
C PHE A 227 -33.43 -12.53 -4.62
N SER A 228 -32.83 -11.72 -3.77
CA SER A 228 -32.43 -12.12 -2.43
C SER A 228 -33.40 -11.58 -1.38
N TYR A 229 -33.62 -12.33 -0.32
CA TYR A 229 -34.40 -11.91 0.84
C TYR A 229 -33.90 -10.55 1.37
N GLU A 230 -34.79 -9.60 1.58
CA GLU A 230 -34.43 -8.21 1.83
C GLU A 230 -33.77 -8.00 3.22
N GLU A 231 -34.20 -8.76 4.22
CA GLU A 231 -33.66 -8.67 5.58
C GLU A 231 -32.31 -9.40 5.76
N GLY A 232 -31.84 -10.07 4.70
CA GLY A 232 -30.48 -10.60 4.64
C GLY A 232 -30.39 -12.10 4.90
N ARG A 233 -29.51 -12.53 5.80
CA ARG A 233 -29.21 -13.95 6.04
C ARG A 233 -29.80 -14.43 7.37
N PHE A 234 -30.09 -15.72 7.43
CA PHE A 234 -30.52 -16.39 8.66
C PHE A 234 -29.32 -16.99 9.39
N LEU A 235 -29.28 -16.83 10.69
CA LEU A 235 -28.31 -17.46 11.58
C LEU A 235 -28.89 -18.75 12.20
N ASN A 236 -30.19 -18.94 12.13
CA ASN A 236 -30.92 -20.13 12.54
C ASN A 236 -31.57 -20.77 11.30
N MET A 237 -31.35 -22.06 11.10
CA MET A 237 -31.89 -22.83 9.98
C MET A 237 -33.42 -22.91 10.02
N GLU A 238 -33.98 -23.18 11.20
CA GLU A 238 -35.43 -23.41 11.37
C GLU A 238 -36.27 -22.18 10.96
N ASP A 239 -35.77 -20.97 11.30
CA ASP A 239 -36.48 -19.73 10.96
C ASP A 239 -36.46 -19.48 9.44
N GLY A 240 -35.35 -19.79 8.80
CA GLY A 240 -35.23 -19.69 7.35
C GLY A 240 -36.05 -20.74 6.60
N GLU A 241 -36.07 -22.00 7.07
CA GLU A 241 -36.88 -23.08 6.47
C GLU A 241 -38.39 -22.81 6.54
N LYS A 242 -38.86 -22.30 7.67
CA LYS A 242 -40.27 -21.89 7.82
C LYS A 242 -40.65 -20.89 6.74
N LEU A 243 -39.79 -19.88 6.56
CA LEU A 243 -40.03 -18.83 5.56
C LEU A 243 -39.88 -19.36 4.12
N ALA A 244 -38.90 -20.22 3.88
CA ALA A 244 -38.67 -20.86 2.58
C ALA A 244 -39.87 -21.76 2.16
N ASN A 245 -40.48 -22.47 3.10
CA ASN A 245 -41.66 -23.28 2.84
C ASN A 245 -42.91 -22.41 2.57
N LYS A 246 -43.09 -21.33 3.33
CA LYS A 246 -44.17 -20.36 3.11
C LYS A 246 -44.13 -19.77 1.70
N VAL A 247 -42.94 -19.33 1.22
CA VAL A 247 -42.83 -18.69 -0.09
C VAL A 247 -43.00 -19.66 -1.28
N LYS A 248 -42.93 -20.98 -1.09
CA LYS A 248 -43.16 -21.95 -2.17
C LYS A 248 -44.63 -22.02 -2.63
N GLU A 249 -45.55 -21.65 -1.77
CA GLU A 249 -47.00 -21.85 -1.99
C GLU A 249 -47.66 -20.64 -2.69
N HIS A 250 -46.97 -19.53 -2.87
CA HIS A 250 -47.51 -18.28 -3.38
C HIS A 250 -46.77 -17.79 -4.61
N GLU A 251 -47.45 -16.99 -5.44
CA GLU A 251 -46.80 -16.34 -6.60
C GLU A 251 -45.91 -15.16 -6.16
N PHE A 252 -44.87 -14.93 -6.93
CA PHE A 252 -44.06 -13.72 -6.81
C PHE A 252 -44.79 -12.53 -7.43
N VAL A 253 -44.84 -11.40 -6.72
CA VAL A 253 -45.45 -10.15 -7.17
C VAL A 253 -44.43 -9.02 -7.10
N VAL A 254 -44.24 -8.27 -8.16
CA VAL A 254 -43.41 -7.07 -8.16
C VAL A 254 -44.09 -5.94 -7.39
N ASP A 255 -43.64 -5.63 -6.20
CA ASP A 255 -44.19 -4.59 -5.33
C ASP A 255 -43.77 -3.19 -5.77
N SER A 256 -42.48 -3.00 -6.08
CA SER A 256 -41.98 -1.71 -6.54
C SER A 256 -40.79 -1.80 -7.46
N VAL A 257 -40.69 -0.83 -8.37
CA VAL A 257 -39.53 -0.63 -9.27
C VAL A 257 -39.09 0.81 -9.13
N THR A 258 -37.85 0.99 -8.64
CA THR A 258 -37.28 2.32 -8.46
C THR A 258 -36.05 2.48 -9.36
N LYS A 259 -36.05 3.49 -10.23
CA LYS A 259 -34.92 3.86 -11.08
C LYS A 259 -34.31 5.19 -10.58
N LYS A 260 -33.08 5.16 -10.14
CA LYS A 260 -32.35 6.37 -9.68
C LYS A 260 -31.15 6.65 -10.59
N LYS A 261 -31.11 7.84 -11.18
CA LYS A 261 -29.92 8.32 -11.91
C LYS A 261 -28.83 8.67 -10.91
N GLY A 262 -27.64 8.19 -11.17
CA GLY A 262 -26.43 8.43 -10.38
C GLY A 262 -25.27 8.85 -11.24
N LYS A 263 -24.16 9.22 -10.57
CA LYS A 263 -22.88 9.54 -11.20
C LYS A 263 -21.79 8.66 -10.62
N ASP A 264 -21.00 8.07 -11.50
CA ASP A 264 -19.75 7.43 -11.17
C ASP A 264 -18.61 8.39 -11.50
N TYR A 265 -17.87 8.82 -10.47
CA TYR A 265 -16.79 9.76 -10.64
C TYR A 265 -15.51 9.08 -11.15
N ALA A 266 -14.70 9.83 -11.91
CA ALA A 266 -13.37 9.36 -12.27
C ALA A 266 -12.55 9.03 -11.02
N PRO A 267 -11.73 7.97 -11.06
CA PRO A 267 -10.83 7.68 -9.96
C PRO A 267 -9.83 8.83 -9.80
N LYS A 268 -9.50 9.19 -8.54
CA LYS A 268 -8.57 10.28 -8.22
C LYS A 268 -7.21 10.04 -8.87
N LEU A 269 -6.42 11.08 -9.05
CA LEU A 269 -5.01 10.99 -9.41
C LEU A 269 -4.23 10.12 -8.42
N PHE A 270 -3.04 9.71 -8.78
CA PHE A 270 -2.22 8.88 -7.90
C PHE A 270 -1.39 9.70 -6.93
N ASP A 271 -1.46 9.34 -5.66
CA ASP A 271 -0.35 9.41 -4.72
C ASP A 271 0.53 8.15 -4.85
N LEU A 272 1.65 8.11 -4.13
CA LEU A 272 2.55 6.96 -4.20
C LEU A 272 1.89 5.66 -3.73
N THR A 273 1.19 5.70 -2.59
CA THR A 273 0.52 4.50 -2.04
C THR A 273 -0.53 3.95 -3.00
N GLY A 274 -1.37 4.81 -3.55
CA GLY A 274 -2.40 4.43 -4.53
C GLY A 274 -1.79 3.81 -5.79
N LEU A 275 -0.67 4.35 -6.28
CA LEU A 275 0.05 3.79 -7.42
C LEU A 275 0.64 2.41 -7.10
N GLN A 276 1.29 2.25 -5.94
CA GLN A 276 1.85 0.97 -5.49
C GLN A 276 0.76 -0.09 -5.35
N VAL A 277 -0.37 0.25 -4.74
CA VAL A 277 -1.53 -0.65 -4.60
C VAL A 277 -2.06 -1.08 -5.96
N TYR A 278 -2.20 -0.13 -6.89
CA TYR A 278 -2.68 -0.44 -8.24
C TYR A 278 -1.72 -1.36 -8.99
N CYS A 279 -0.43 -1.04 -8.99
CA CYS A 279 0.59 -1.83 -9.68
C CYS A 279 0.76 -3.23 -9.09
N ASN A 280 0.69 -3.37 -7.76
CA ASN A 280 0.71 -4.68 -7.11
C ASN A 280 -0.51 -5.54 -7.50
N THR A 281 -1.70 -4.94 -7.52
CA THR A 281 -2.95 -5.64 -7.84
C THR A 281 -2.98 -6.08 -9.31
N LYS A 282 -2.63 -5.16 -10.24
CA LYS A 282 -2.75 -5.38 -11.69
C LYS A 282 -1.54 -6.11 -12.29
N PHE A 283 -0.34 -5.72 -11.93
CA PHE A 283 0.90 -6.18 -12.55
C PHE A 283 1.69 -7.13 -11.65
N GLY A 284 1.36 -7.22 -10.36
CA GLY A 284 2.08 -8.03 -9.38
C GLY A 284 3.41 -7.41 -8.94
N PHE A 285 3.67 -6.13 -9.25
CA PHE A 285 4.88 -5.44 -8.81
C PHE A 285 4.87 -5.24 -7.29
N SER A 286 6.03 -5.37 -6.65
CA SER A 286 6.16 -5.00 -5.25
C SER A 286 6.07 -3.48 -5.06
N ALA A 287 5.86 -3.05 -3.82
CA ALA A 287 5.83 -1.63 -3.48
C ALA A 287 7.18 -0.96 -3.79
N GLU A 288 8.31 -1.64 -3.49
CA GLU A 288 9.66 -1.14 -3.78
C GLU A 288 9.92 -1.11 -5.30
N GLU A 289 9.53 -2.15 -6.04
CA GLU A 289 9.67 -2.20 -7.49
C GLU A 289 8.89 -1.05 -8.16
N THR A 290 7.64 -0.82 -7.74
CA THR A 290 6.83 0.30 -8.25
C THR A 290 7.49 1.64 -7.98
N LEU A 291 8.01 1.85 -6.77
CA LEU A 291 8.74 3.07 -6.41
C LEU A 291 9.98 3.27 -7.28
N ASN A 292 10.76 2.22 -7.50
CA ASN A 292 11.96 2.27 -8.34
C ASN A 292 11.63 2.57 -9.80
N ILE A 293 10.53 2.03 -10.33
CA ILE A 293 10.06 2.31 -11.69
C ILE A 293 9.64 3.77 -11.81
N VAL A 294 8.76 4.25 -10.93
CA VAL A 294 8.26 5.63 -11.01
C VAL A 294 9.36 6.67 -10.71
N GLN A 295 10.34 6.34 -9.88
CA GLN A 295 11.52 7.16 -9.66
C GLN A 295 12.34 7.34 -10.95
N LYS A 296 12.55 6.26 -11.71
CA LYS A 296 13.20 6.34 -13.03
C LYS A 296 12.40 7.16 -14.04
N LEU A 297 11.07 7.03 -14.05
CA LEU A 297 10.20 7.85 -14.90
C LEU A 297 10.33 9.35 -14.54
N TYR A 298 10.44 9.67 -13.26
CA TYR A 298 10.69 11.04 -12.80
C TYR A 298 12.07 11.55 -13.24
N GLU A 299 13.12 10.75 -13.11
CA GLU A 299 14.47 11.10 -13.55
C GLU A 299 14.56 11.29 -15.07
N GLN A 300 13.74 10.56 -15.84
CA GLN A 300 13.53 10.78 -17.27
C GLN A 300 12.61 11.96 -17.59
N LYS A 301 12.12 12.69 -16.57
CA LYS A 301 11.23 13.86 -16.66
C LYS A 301 9.86 13.59 -17.30
N VAL A 302 9.43 12.33 -17.43
CA VAL A 302 8.14 11.98 -18.05
C VAL A 302 6.97 12.02 -17.08
N VAL A 303 7.25 11.96 -15.76
CA VAL A 303 6.26 12.16 -14.68
C VAL A 303 6.78 13.13 -13.63
N THR A 304 5.88 13.66 -12.80
CA THR A 304 6.22 14.50 -11.66
C THR A 304 6.79 13.70 -10.50
N TYR A 305 7.24 14.36 -9.44
CA TYR A 305 7.88 13.75 -8.29
C TYR A 305 7.01 12.65 -7.66
N PRO A 306 7.56 11.44 -7.42
CA PRO A 306 6.72 10.30 -7.09
C PRO A 306 6.44 10.11 -5.60
N ARG A 307 7.22 10.70 -4.68
CA ARG A 307 7.07 10.46 -3.24
C ARG A 307 6.08 11.43 -2.61
N VAL A 308 4.83 11.33 -3.05
CA VAL A 308 3.75 12.25 -2.69
C VAL A 308 2.65 11.51 -1.94
N ASP A 309 1.95 12.23 -1.07
CA ASP A 309 0.88 11.76 -0.21
C ASP A 309 -0.51 12.31 -0.59
N THR A 310 -0.58 13.15 -1.63
CA THR A 310 -1.81 13.75 -2.09
C THR A 310 -2.23 13.27 -3.48
N THR A 311 -3.53 13.28 -3.70
CA THR A 311 -4.16 12.99 -4.99
C THR A 311 -4.65 14.26 -5.71
N PHE A 312 -4.23 15.45 -5.21
CA PHE A 312 -4.69 16.75 -5.71
C PHE A 312 -3.58 17.48 -6.45
N LEU A 313 -4.00 18.43 -7.31
CA LEU A 313 -3.14 19.38 -7.99
C LEU A 313 -3.34 20.77 -7.39
N PRO A 314 -2.30 21.61 -7.34
CA PRO A 314 -2.42 23.01 -6.98
C PRO A 314 -2.96 23.83 -8.18
N SER A 315 -3.43 25.03 -7.89
CA SER A 315 -4.07 25.90 -8.87
C SER A 315 -3.14 26.38 -9.98
N ASP A 316 -1.84 26.45 -9.74
CA ASP A 316 -0.80 26.86 -10.70
C ASP A 316 -0.54 25.80 -11.80
N VAL A 317 -0.93 24.54 -11.56
CA VAL A 317 -0.86 23.47 -12.58
C VAL A 317 -2.01 23.55 -13.57
N TYR A 318 -3.15 24.18 -13.20
CA TYR A 318 -4.34 24.22 -14.06
C TYR A 318 -4.07 24.80 -15.47
N PRO A 319 -3.37 25.94 -15.65
CA PRO A 319 -3.09 26.47 -16.98
C PRO A 319 -2.26 25.55 -17.87
N LYS A 320 -1.47 24.67 -17.28
CA LYS A 320 -0.54 23.76 -17.97
C LYS A 320 -1.21 22.48 -18.46
N VAL A 321 -2.39 22.14 -17.95
CA VAL A 321 -3.09 20.86 -18.26
C VAL A 321 -3.30 20.71 -19.77
N LEU A 322 -3.75 21.73 -20.46
CA LEU A 322 -3.97 21.67 -21.92
C LEU A 322 -2.67 21.41 -22.69
N GLY A 323 -1.56 22.05 -22.29
CA GLY A 323 -0.24 21.82 -22.86
C GLY A 323 0.23 20.39 -22.63
N ILE A 324 0.07 19.87 -21.42
CA ILE A 324 0.40 18.47 -21.10
C ILE A 324 -0.42 17.53 -21.98
N LEU A 325 -1.76 17.68 -22.03
CA LEU A 325 -2.65 16.84 -22.84
C LEU A 325 -2.28 16.86 -24.33
N LYS A 326 -1.93 18.04 -24.87
CA LYS A 326 -1.51 18.20 -26.28
C LYS A 326 -0.24 17.42 -26.59
N ASN A 327 0.69 17.35 -25.63
CA ASN A 327 1.98 16.68 -25.80
C ASN A 327 1.93 15.16 -25.55
N LEU A 328 0.80 14.60 -25.10
CA LEU A 328 0.60 13.15 -24.94
C LEU A 328 0.28 12.49 -26.28
N THR A 329 1.20 12.51 -27.25
CA THR A 329 0.97 12.09 -28.62
C THR A 329 0.48 10.65 -28.78
N LYS A 330 1.02 9.71 -27.96
CA LYS A 330 0.60 8.30 -27.91
C LYS A 330 -0.83 8.10 -27.36
N TYR A 331 -1.40 9.11 -26.74
CA TYR A 331 -2.74 9.12 -26.17
C TYR A 331 -3.65 10.14 -26.88
N SER A 332 -3.31 10.56 -28.08
CA SER A 332 -4.02 11.59 -28.85
C SER A 332 -5.52 11.28 -29.02
N GLU A 333 -5.89 10.03 -29.27
CA GLU A 333 -7.30 9.60 -29.37
C GLU A 333 -8.09 9.91 -28.08
N LEU A 334 -7.46 9.75 -26.93
CA LEU A 334 -8.06 10.02 -25.62
C LEU A 334 -7.96 11.49 -25.22
N ALA A 335 -6.95 12.21 -25.68
CA ALA A 335 -6.74 13.61 -25.33
C ALA A 335 -7.53 14.57 -26.23
N THR A 336 -7.68 14.29 -27.52
CA THR A 336 -8.35 15.15 -28.52
C THR A 336 -9.75 15.61 -28.09
N PRO A 337 -10.64 14.74 -27.51
CA PRO A 337 -11.97 15.20 -27.08
C PRO A 337 -11.93 16.27 -25.97
N LEU A 338 -10.81 16.41 -25.28
CA LEU A 338 -10.59 17.40 -24.21
C LEU A 338 -9.99 18.71 -24.75
N LEU A 339 -9.20 18.66 -25.83
CA LEU A 339 -8.50 19.82 -26.38
C LEU A 339 -9.44 20.85 -27.00
N GLY A 340 -10.61 20.44 -27.48
CA GLY A 340 -11.63 21.34 -28.06
C GLY A 340 -12.56 22.00 -27.03
N LYS A 341 -12.36 21.76 -25.72
CA LYS A 341 -13.24 22.23 -24.65
C LYS A 341 -12.46 22.95 -23.56
N LYS A 342 -13.15 23.90 -22.88
CA LYS A 342 -12.60 24.48 -21.64
C LYS A 342 -12.58 23.40 -20.55
N ILE A 343 -11.39 23.03 -20.08
CA ILE A 343 -11.23 22.09 -18.98
C ILE A 343 -11.85 22.66 -17.71
N LYS A 344 -12.71 21.89 -17.05
CA LYS A 344 -13.34 22.30 -15.80
C LYS A 344 -12.32 22.28 -14.65
N LYS A 345 -12.11 23.42 -14.00
CA LYS A 345 -11.32 23.50 -12.76
C LYS A 345 -12.14 22.93 -11.59
N SER A 346 -12.11 21.61 -11.44
CA SER A 346 -12.88 20.92 -10.40
C SER A 346 -12.11 20.90 -9.07
N THR A 347 -12.78 21.23 -7.96
CA THR A 347 -12.23 21.10 -6.59
C THR A 347 -11.93 19.66 -6.18
N LYS A 348 -12.41 18.67 -6.95
CA LYS A 348 -12.05 17.26 -6.80
C LYS A 348 -10.65 16.94 -7.34
N VAL A 349 -10.10 17.80 -8.19
CA VAL A 349 -8.77 17.67 -8.80
C VAL A 349 -7.84 18.75 -8.30
N PHE A 350 -8.29 20.03 -8.24
CA PHE A 350 -7.49 21.19 -7.85
C PHE A 350 -7.89 21.66 -6.45
N ASN A 351 -6.97 21.51 -5.49
CA ASN A 351 -7.21 21.94 -4.12
C ASN A 351 -5.89 22.27 -3.42
N ASP A 352 -5.54 23.56 -3.37
CA ASP A 352 -4.29 24.04 -2.79
C ASP A 352 -4.14 23.66 -1.30
N LYS A 353 -5.25 23.61 -0.54
CA LYS A 353 -5.22 23.23 0.89
C LYS A 353 -4.88 21.76 1.15
N LYS A 354 -4.99 20.91 0.11
CA LYS A 354 -4.69 19.46 0.18
C LYS A 354 -3.39 19.09 -0.55
N VAL A 355 -2.62 20.09 -0.97
CA VAL A 355 -1.27 19.93 -1.49
C VAL A 355 -0.33 20.45 -0.41
N THR A 356 0.51 19.57 0.11
CA THR A 356 1.49 19.89 1.15
C THR A 356 2.84 20.20 0.51
N ASP A 357 3.70 19.22 0.40
CA ASP A 357 5.06 19.36 -0.13
C ASP A 357 5.08 19.28 -1.67
N HIS A 358 4.35 18.31 -2.22
CA HIS A 358 4.27 18.02 -3.65
C HIS A 358 2.85 17.65 -4.04
N HIS A 359 2.49 17.84 -5.31
CA HIS A 359 1.19 17.47 -5.85
C HIS A 359 1.15 16.00 -6.35
N ALA A 360 -0.03 15.51 -6.72
CA ALA A 360 -0.24 14.18 -7.27
C ALA A 360 0.69 13.84 -8.44
N ILE A 361 0.96 12.56 -8.64
CA ILE A 361 1.79 12.05 -9.74
C ILE A 361 1.02 12.20 -11.06
N ILE A 362 1.57 12.98 -11.98
CA ILE A 362 1.00 13.21 -13.31
C ILE A 362 2.07 13.13 -14.41
N PRO A 363 1.71 12.87 -15.68
CA PRO A 363 2.64 13.02 -16.79
C PRO A 363 3.02 14.49 -16.98
N THR A 364 4.22 14.71 -17.51
CA THR A 364 4.72 16.07 -17.81
C THR A 364 4.47 16.49 -19.25
N GLY A 365 4.12 15.54 -20.13
CA GLY A 365 4.07 15.76 -21.57
C GLY A 365 5.42 15.61 -22.28
N VAL A 366 6.48 15.26 -21.55
CA VAL A 366 7.79 14.90 -22.16
C VAL A 366 7.73 13.47 -22.65
N GLU A 367 8.18 13.22 -23.86
CA GLU A 367 8.32 11.88 -24.42
C GLU A 367 9.73 11.32 -24.19
N SER A 368 9.82 10.03 -23.91
CA SER A 368 11.05 9.28 -23.74
C SER A 368 10.87 7.83 -24.17
N HIS A 369 11.98 7.14 -24.43
CA HIS A 369 11.96 5.70 -24.62
C HIS A 369 11.80 5.02 -23.26
N LEU A 370 10.73 4.24 -23.11
CA LEU A 370 10.38 3.56 -21.87
C LEU A 370 10.54 2.05 -22.01
N LEU A 371 11.12 1.41 -21.00
CA LEU A 371 11.16 -0.03 -20.88
C LEU A 371 9.74 -0.60 -20.64
N PRO A 372 9.47 -1.88 -20.94
CA PRO A 372 8.13 -2.46 -20.80
C PRO A 372 7.44 -2.19 -19.46
N ASN A 373 8.14 -2.43 -18.33
CA ASN A 373 7.58 -2.17 -16.99
C ASN A 373 7.36 -0.67 -16.73
N GLN A 374 8.23 0.19 -17.26
CA GLN A 374 8.05 1.64 -17.18
C GLN A 374 6.83 2.09 -17.98
N GLN A 375 6.63 1.52 -19.16
CA GLN A 375 5.47 1.81 -20.02
C GLN A 375 4.15 1.46 -19.32
N LEU A 376 4.07 0.32 -18.63
CA LEU A 376 2.88 -0.09 -17.87
C LEU A 376 2.53 0.92 -16.77
N VAL A 377 3.54 1.37 -16.01
CA VAL A 377 3.33 2.35 -14.92
C VAL A 377 3.02 3.73 -15.49
N TYR A 378 3.69 4.15 -16.54
CA TYR A 378 3.43 5.42 -17.23
C TYR A 378 2.01 5.45 -17.84
N ASP A 379 1.58 4.36 -18.49
CA ASP A 379 0.25 4.25 -19.09
C ASP A 379 -0.86 4.49 -18.06
N ILE A 380 -0.78 3.84 -16.90
CA ILE A 380 -1.83 4.01 -15.88
C ILE A 380 -1.83 5.40 -15.25
N ILE A 381 -0.65 6.03 -15.06
CA ILE A 381 -0.55 7.41 -14.58
C ILE A 381 -1.19 8.35 -15.60
N THR A 382 -0.88 8.18 -16.87
CA THR A 382 -1.37 9.00 -17.97
C THR A 382 -2.88 8.85 -18.15
N ARG A 383 -3.40 7.62 -18.17
CA ARG A 383 -4.85 7.38 -18.26
C ARG A 383 -5.61 7.97 -17.07
N ARG A 384 -5.06 7.87 -15.85
CA ARG A 384 -5.66 8.53 -14.68
C ARG A 384 -5.72 10.05 -14.83
N PHE A 385 -4.64 10.64 -15.33
CA PHE A 385 -4.57 12.08 -15.59
C PHE A 385 -5.60 12.52 -16.64
N ILE A 386 -5.74 11.79 -17.73
CA ILE A 386 -6.72 12.09 -18.77
C ILE A 386 -8.15 11.92 -18.23
N ALA A 387 -8.42 10.82 -17.52
CA ALA A 387 -9.76 10.46 -17.06
C ALA A 387 -10.41 11.50 -16.12
N VAL A 388 -9.62 12.18 -15.27
CA VAL A 388 -10.17 13.17 -14.32
C VAL A 388 -10.69 14.44 -14.99
N PHE A 389 -10.42 14.65 -16.28
CA PHE A 389 -10.90 15.76 -17.08
C PHE A 389 -12.09 15.42 -17.99
N TYR A 390 -12.45 14.13 -18.06
CA TYR A 390 -13.66 13.69 -18.73
C TYR A 390 -14.90 13.97 -17.86
N ASP A 391 -16.08 13.93 -18.50
CA ASP A 391 -17.34 14.00 -17.78
C ASP A 391 -17.51 12.76 -16.86
N ASP A 392 -18.30 12.92 -15.81
CA ASP A 392 -18.67 11.83 -14.94
C ASP A 392 -19.44 10.74 -15.76
N CYS A 393 -19.22 9.47 -15.43
CA CYS A 393 -20.04 8.40 -15.96
C CYS A 393 -21.45 8.51 -15.36
N SER A 394 -22.46 8.57 -16.22
CA SER A 394 -23.89 8.59 -15.79
C SER A 394 -24.42 7.18 -15.75
N VAL A 395 -25.03 6.80 -14.65
CA VAL A 395 -25.61 5.47 -14.44
C VAL A 395 -27.08 5.56 -14.02
N SER A 396 -27.83 4.51 -14.34
CA SER A 396 -29.16 4.27 -13.79
C SER A 396 -29.08 3.05 -12.89
N ASN A 397 -29.34 3.23 -11.61
CA ASN A 397 -29.45 2.13 -10.66
C ASN A 397 -30.92 1.77 -10.53
N THR A 398 -31.28 0.55 -10.90
CA THR A 398 -32.63 0.00 -10.76
C THR A 398 -32.66 -0.87 -9.53
N THR A 399 -33.61 -0.63 -8.65
CA THR A 399 -33.95 -1.50 -7.51
C THR A 399 -35.36 -2.03 -7.72
N VAL A 400 -35.50 -3.32 -7.66
CA VAL A 400 -36.79 -4.00 -7.73
C VAL A 400 -37.06 -4.72 -6.42
N ILE A 401 -38.16 -4.42 -5.79
CA ILE A 401 -38.67 -5.16 -4.65
C ILE A 401 -39.83 -6.04 -5.14
N GLY A 402 -39.73 -7.31 -4.86
CA GLY A 402 -40.82 -8.27 -5.06
C GLY A 402 -41.28 -8.83 -3.74
N LYS A 403 -42.49 -9.31 -3.70
CA LYS A 403 -43.11 -9.97 -2.54
C LYS A 403 -43.65 -11.33 -2.90
N VAL A 404 -43.50 -12.25 -1.99
CA VAL A 404 -44.24 -13.52 -1.98
C VAL A 404 -44.98 -13.55 -0.65
N ASP A 405 -46.27 -13.33 -0.69
CA ASP A 405 -47.08 -13.01 0.48
C ASP A 405 -46.54 -11.78 1.23
N ASP A 406 -46.15 -11.90 2.48
CA ASP A 406 -45.53 -10.83 3.29
C ASP A 406 -43.99 -10.79 3.20
N VAL A 407 -43.36 -11.73 2.49
CA VAL A 407 -41.90 -11.86 2.41
C VAL A 407 -41.34 -11.03 1.28
N SER A 408 -40.50 -10.06 1.63
CA SER A 408 -39.88 -9.15 0.65
C SER A 408 -38.54 -9.69 0.10
N PHE A 409 -38.38 -9.59 -1.21
CA PHE A 409 -37.19 -9.93 -1.96
C PHE A 409 -36.71 -8.74 -2.76
N LYS A 410 -35.39 -8.62 -2.93
CA LYS A 410 -34.78 -7.49 -3.59
C LYS A 410 -33.75 -7.93 -4.62
N THR A 411 -33.77 -7.24 -5.76
CA THR A 411 -32.67 -7.27 -6.73
C THR A 411 -32.26 -5.85 -7.13
N THR A 412 -31.01 -5.69 -7.58
CA THR A 412 -30.50 -4.41 -8.04
C THR A 412 -29.75 -4.59 -9.34
N GLY A 413 -29.93 -3.66 -10.26
CA GLY A 413 -29.19 -3.62 -11.51
C GLY A 413 -28.58 -2.25 -11.76
N LYS A 414 -27.58 -2.21 -12.62
CA LYS A 414 -26.85 -0.99 -13.00
C LYS A 414 -26.69 -0.93 -14.51
N GLU A 415 -27.20 0.14 -15.09
CA GLU A 415 -27.09 0.46 -16.50
C GLU A 415 -26.21 1.71 -16.68
N ILE A 416 -25.26 1.68 -17.61
CA ILE A 416 -24.42 2.82 -17.95
C ILE A 416 -25.12 3.64 -19.05
N LEU A 417 -25.62 4.84 -18.69
CA LEU A 417 -26.30 5.74 -19.63
C LEU A 417 -25.32 6.55 -20.49
N LYS A 418 -24.21 7.01 -19.87
CA LYS A 418 -23.09 7.67 -20.55
C LYS A 418 -21.78 7.20 -19.94
N LYS A 419 -20.87 6.70 -20.75
CA LYS A 419 -19.59 6.15 -20.30
C LYS A 419 -18.69 7.18 -19.60
N GLY A 420 -18.69 8.44 -20.08
CA GLY A 420 -17.84 9.49 -19.52
C GLY A 420 -16.37 9.07 -19.46
N TRP A 421 -15.72 9.27 -18.32
CA TRP A 421 -14.30 8.92 -18.10
C TRP A 421 -13.96 7.43 -18.31
N ARG A 422 -14.94 6.54 -18.30
CA ARG A 422 -14.71 5.08 -18.45
C ARG A 422 -14.12 4.72 -19.80
N VAL A 423 -14.38 5.50 -20.85
CA VAL A 423 -13.79 5.31 -22.19
C VAL A 423 -12.26 5.27 -22.17
N VAL A 424 -11.63 5.96 -21.20
CA VAL A 424 -10.16 6.02 -21.06
C VAL A 424 -9.56 4.66 -20.67
N PHE A 425 -10.35 3.79 -20.03
CA PHE A 425 -9.91 2.47 -19.54
C PHE A 425 -10.53 1.30 -20.33
N GLU A 426 -11.32 1.58 -21.35
CA GLU A 426 -11.92 0.51 -22.16
C GLU A 426 -10.86 -0.28 -22.88
N THR A 427 -10.97 -1.59 -22.78
CA THR A 427 -10.27 -2.57 -23.61
C THR A 427 -11.32 -3.41 -24.34
N ALA A 428 -10.98 -4.05 -25.44
CA ALA A 428 -11.93 -4.85 -26.23
C ALA A 428 -12.72 -5.89 -25.40
N ASP A 429 -12.16 -6.36 -24.29
CA ASP A 429 -12.76 -7.35 -23.39
C ASP A 429 -13.57 -6.77 -22.22
N SER A 430 -13.44 -5.48 -21.92
CA SER A 430 -14.02 -4.90 -20.68
C SER A 430 -15.50 -4.55 -20.77
N SER A 431 -16.06 -4.44 -21.95
CA SER A 431 -17.43 -3.91 -22.16
C SER A 431 -18.56 -4.83 -21.67
N LYS A 432 -18.28 -6.12 -21.44
CA LYS A 432 -19.34 -7.12 -21.10
C LYS A 432 -19.56 -7.35 -19.61
N LYS A 433 -18.69 -6.88 -18.71
CA LYS A 433 -18.75 -7.21 -17.27
C LYS A 433 -19.22 -6.09 -16.33
N GLU A 434 -19.44 -4.88 -16.83
CA GLU A 434 -19.71 -3.72 -15.97
C GLU A 434 -21.18 -3.31 -15.89
N GLN A 435 -22.05 -3.97 -16.63
CA GLN A 435 -23.49 -3.71 -16.62
C GLN A 435 -24.23 -4.95 -16.13
N ASP A 436 -25.12 -4.75 -15.19
CA ASP A 436 -26.08 -5.75 -14.72
C ASP A 436 -27.47 -5.19 -15.01
N ILE A 437 -27.88 -5.35 -16.27
CA ILE A 437 -29.14 -4.79 -16.79
C ILE A 437 -30.24 -5.76 -16.45
N LEU A 438 -31.15 -5.33 -15.56
CA LEU A 438 -32.35 -6.09 -15.23
C LEU A 438 -33.36 -6.06 -16.38
N PRO A 439 -34.18 -7.14 -16.53
CA PRO A 439 -35.38 -7.12 -17.36
C PRO A 439 -36.29 -5.96 -16.99
N ASN A 440 -37.12 -5.54 -17.90
CA ASN A 440 -38.11 -4.51 -17.58
C ASN A 440 -39.23 -5.10 -16.72
N PHE A 441 -39.16 -4.83 -15.41
CA PHE A 441 -40.20 -5.19 -14.45
C PHE A 441 -41.21 -4.09 -14.34
N VAL A 442 -42.52 -4.49 -14.14
CA VAL A 442 -43.63 -3.58 -13.96
C VAL A 442 -44.30 -3.84 -12.60
N LYS A 443 -44.56 -2.77 -11.86
CA LYS A 443 -45.29 -2.90 -10.57
C LYS A 443 -46.63 -3.64 -10.75
N GLY A 444 -46.83 -4.64 -9.90
CA GLY A 444 -48.07 -5.47 -9.90
C GLY A 444 -47.97 -6.68 -10.83
N GLU A 445 -46.92 -6.83 -11.66
CA GLU A 445 -46.73 -8.08 -12.40
C GLU A 445 -46.47 -9.23 -11.43
N LYS A 446 -47.00 -10.40 -11.76
CA LYS A 446 -46.93 -11.60 -10.93
C LYS A 446 -46.76 -12.86 -11.77
N GLY A 447 -46.22 -13.89 -11.13
CA GLY A 447 -46.05 -15.17 -11.79
C GLY A 447 -45.28 -16.17 -10.98
N PRO A 448 -45.06 -17.37 -11.55
CA PRO A 448 -44.30 -18.43 -10.90
C PRO A 448 -42.84 -18.02 -10.68
N HIS A 449 -42.27 -18.51 -9.59
CA HIS A 449 -40.88 -18.29 -9.22
C HIS A 449 -40.26 -19.56 -8.63
N GLU A 450 -38.94 -19.59 -8.50
CA GLU A 450 -38.23 -20.73 -7.98
C GLU A 450 -37.47 -20.34 -6.71
N PRO A 451 -38.04 -20.55 -5.52
CA PRO A 451 -37.36 -20.25 -4.27
C PRO A 451 -36.27 -21.28 -3.95
N SER A 452 -35.14 -20.79 -3.42
CA SER A 452 -34.03 -21.60 -2.98
C SER A 452 -33.55 -21.15 -1.61
N PHE A 453 -33.29 -22.13 -0.73
CA PHE A 453 -32.75 -21.92 0.60
C PHE A 453 -31.36 -22.56 0.67
N LEU A 454 -30.33 -21.74 0.81
CA LEU A 454 -28.94 -22.17 0.61
C LEU A 454 -28.16 -22.05 1.89
N GLU A 455 -27.59 -23.17 2.34
CA GLU A 455 -26.60 -23.14 3.41
C GLU A 455 -25.25 -22.63 2.90
N LYS A 456 -24.66 -21.70 3.63
CA LYS A 456 -23.34 -21.13 3.38
C LYS A 456 -22.55 -21.09 4.68
N GLN A 457 -21.25 -20.87 4.56
CA GLN A 457 -20.37 -20.71 5.71
C GLN A 457 -19.60 -19.39 5.58
N THR A 458 -19.40 -18.73 6.71
CA THR A 458 -18.51 -17.59 6.78
C THR A 458 -17.11 -18.01 6.37
N LYS A 459 -16.33 -17.09 5.80
CA LYS A 459 -14.97 -17.35 5.32
C LYS A 459 -13.99 -16.53 6.13
N ALA A 460 -12.84 -17.13 6.45
CA ALA A 460 -11.74 -16.40 7.03
C ALA A 460 -11.34 -15.20 6.15
N PRO A 461 -10.87 -14.09 6.75
CA PRO A 461 -10.31 -12.99 5.97
C PRO A 461 -9.12 -13.49 5.14
N SER A 462 -8.84 -12.81 4.05
CA SER A 462 -7.69 -13.17 3.21
C SER A 462 -6.38 -12.73 3.85
N GLN A 463 -5.31 -13.50 3.63
CA GLN A 463 -3.94 -13.07 3.97
C GLN A 463 -3.61 -11.75 3.27
N PHE A 464 -2.77 -10.94 3.91
CA PHE A 464 -2.30 -9.71 3.29
C PHE A 464 -1.55 -9.97 1.99
N THR A 465 -1.80 -9.10 1.00
CA THR A 465 -0.89 -8.84 -0.11
C THR A 465 -0.14 -7.55 0.19
N GLU A 466 0.90 -7.19 -0.58
CA GLU A 466 1.54 -5.88 -0.39
C GLU A 466 0.54 -4.73 -0.57
N ALA A 467 -0.35 -4.84 -1.55
CA ALA A 467 -1.41 -3.86 -1.77
C ALA A 467 -2.33 -3.70 -0.55
N SER A 468 -2.82 -4.81 0.02
CA SER A 468 -3.72 -4.74 1.17
C SER A 468 -2.99 -4.36 2.46
N LEU A 469 -1.71 -4.71 2.62
CA LEU A 469 -0.88 -4.27 3.74
C LEU A 469 -0.59 -2.75 3.68
N LEU A 470 -0.25 -2.22 2.50
CA LEU A 470 -0.09 -0.77 2.30
C LEU A 470 -1.38 -0.01 2.64
N ARG A 471 -2.55 -0.53 2.24
CA ARG A 471 -3.84 0.05 2.63
C ARG A 471 -4.11 -0.05 4.13
N ALA A 472 -3.78 -1.19 4.75
CA ALA A 472 -3.90 -1.35 6.20
C ALA A 472 -3.00 -0.35 6.95
N MET A 473 -1.75 -0.15 6.51
CA MET A 473 -0.85 0.86 7.07
C MET A 473 -1.43 2.28 6.90
N GLU A 474 -1.99 2.60 5.72
CA GLU A 474 -2.59 3.89 5.43
C GLU A 474 -3.84 4.17 6.29
N THR A 475 -4.63 3.13 6.58
CA THR A 475 -5.90 3.26 7.31
C THR A 475 -5.81 2.79 8.76
N ALA A 476 -4.62 2.53 9.27
CA ALA A 476 -4.39 2.01 10.62
C ALA A 476 -5.02 2.89 11.72
N GLY A 477 -5.12 4.20 11.50
CA GLY A 477 -5.78 5.11 12.41
C GLY A 477 -7.26 4.83 12.67
N LYS A 478 -7.94 4.11 11.76
CA LYS A 478 -9.36 3.75 11.98
C LYS A 478 -9.56 2.75 13.12
N GLN A 479 -8.51 2.08 13.55
CA GLN A 479 -8.52 1.09 14.64
C GLN A 479 -8.13 1.69 15.98
N VAL A 480 -7.82 2.99 16.04
CA VAL A 480 -7.45 3.70 17.26
C VAL A 480 -8.73 4.17 17.98
N ASP A 481 -8.84 3.88 19.26
CA ASP A 481 -10.04 4.18 20.05
C ASP A 481 -10.18 5.68 20.36
N ASP A 482 -9.06 6.40 20.46
CA ASP A 482 -9.04 7.85 20.68
C ASP A 482 -9.44 8.62 19.43
N ASP A 483 -10.51 9.41 19.49
CA ASP A 483 -11.08 10.13 18.35
C ASP A 483 -10.12 11.17 17.76
N GLU A 484 -9.35 11.88 18.60
CA GLU A 484 -8.39 12.89 18.14
C GLU A 484 -7.19 12.26 17.43
N LEU A 485 -6.65 11.17 18.01
CA LEU A 485 -5.58 10.39 17.40
C LEU A 485 -6.08 9.71 16.11
N ARG A 486 -7.31 9.22 16.11
CA ARG A 486 -7.96 8.65 14.92
C ARG A 486 -8.06 9.66 13.79
N ASP A 487 -8.46 10.89 14.07
CA ASP A 487 -8.58 11.95 13.07
C ASP A 487 -7.23 12.37 12.51
N LEU A 488 -6.20 12.47 13.34
CA LEU A 488 -4.82 12.72 12.90
C LEU A 488 -4.27 11.59 12.04
N MET A 489 -4.56 10.35 12.38
CA MET A 489 -4.10 9.18 11.65
C MET A 489 -4.93 8.89 10.39
N LYS A 490 -6.15 9.44 10.24
CA LYS A 490 -6.93 9.33 8.99
C LYS A 490 -6.16 9.90 7.79
N GLU A 491 -5.32 10.91 8.02
CA GLU A 491 -4.55 11.55 6.95
C GLU A 491 -3.19 10.87 6.70
N ASN A 492 -2.58 10.25 7.73
CA ASN A 492 -1.19 9.79 7.67
C ASN A 492 -0.99 8.26 7.83
N GLY A 493 -1.85 7.58 8.58
CA GLY A 493 -1.70 6.15 8.89
C GLY A 493 -0.39 5.83 9.64
N ILE A 494 0.12 4.60 9.47
CA ILE A 494 1.43 4.17 9.97
C ILE A 494 2.48 4.34 8.86
N GLY A 495 3.53 5.10 9.16
CA GLY A 495 4.61 5.40 8.22
C GLY A 495 4.17 6.35 7.10
N ARG A 496 5.11 7.14 6.61
CA ARG A 496 4.88 8.03 5.46
C ARG A 496 4.80 7.21 4.17
N PRO A 497 4.03 7.63 3.16
CA PRO A 497 3.97 6.96 1.86
C PRO A 497 5.35 6.65 1.28
N SER A 498 6.30 7.57 1.39
CA SER A 498 7.68 7.42 0.91
C SER A 498 8.48 6.31 1.62
N THR A 499 8.12 5.92 2.84
CA THR A 499 8.88 4.95 3.66
C THR A 499 8.18 3.60 3.81
N ARG A 500 6.87 3.49 3.56
CA ARG A 500 6.12 2.22 3.74
C ARG A 500 6.74 1.05 2.98
N ALA A 501 7.13 1.26 1.71
CA ALA A 501 7.79 0.24 0.89
C ALA A 501 9.08 -0.28 1.54
N SER A 502 9.96 0.63 1.98
CA SER A 502 11.23 0.26 2.62
C SER A 502 11.05 -0.45 3.96
N ILE A 503 9.99 -0.12 4.71
CA ILE A 503 9.62 -0.81 5.94
C ILE A 503 9.19 -2.25 5.65
N ILE A 504 8.31 -2.46 4.67
CA ILE A 504 7.89 -3.81 4.24
C ILE A 504 9.10 -4.62 3.77
N GLU A 505 9.98 -4.04 2.94
CA GLU A 505 11.22 -4.70 2.50
C GLU A 505 12.18 -4.99 3.67
N THR A 506 12.23 -4.13 4.67
CA THR A 506 13.02 -4.39 5.89
C THR A 506 12.50 -5.63 6.62
N LEU A 507 11.18 -5.80 6.75
CA LEU A 507 10.59 -6.99 7.34
C LEU A 507 10.95 -8.27 6.55
N PHE A 508 10.98 -8.21 5.21
CA PHE A 508 11.46 -9.32 4.36
C PHE A 508 12.96 -9.58 4.57
N LYS A 509 13.80 -8.54 4.53
CA LYS A 509 15.26 -8.64 4.75
C LYS A 509 15.61 -9.22 6.12
N ARG A 510 14.82 -8.86 7.15
CA ARG A 510 14.95 -9.40 8.51
C ARG A 510 14.35 -10.80 8.67
N LYS A 511 13.73 -11.34 7.61
CA LYS A 511 13.06 -12.65 7.61
C LYS A 511 11.94 -12.77 8.63
N TYR A 512 11.26 -11.67 8.94
CA TYR A 512 10.06 -11.69 9.79
C TYR A 512 8.82 -12.06 9.01
N ILE A 513 8.81 -11.78 7.71
CA ILE A 513 7.75 -12.11 6.77
C ILE A 513 8.34 -12.74 5.50
N VAL A 514 7.52 -13.50 4.78
CA VAL A 514 7.87 -14.11 3.49
C VAL A 514 6.76 -13.93 2.48
N ARG A 515 7.13 -13.90 1.19
CA ARG A 515 6.16 -13.91 0.09
C ARG A 515 5.79 -15.36 -0.24
N ASN A 516 4.51 -15.66 -0.27
CA ASN A 516 3.95 -16.89 -0.81
C ASN A 516 3.01 -16.52 -1.97
N LYS A 517 3.52 -16.57 -3.22
CA LYS A 517 2.85 -15.99 -4.39
C LYS A 517 2.57 -14.50 -4.16
N LYS A 518 1.30 -14.08 -4.17
CA LYS A 518 0.88 -12.70 -3.87
C LYS A 518 0.66 -12.43 -2.39
N GLN A 519 0.66 -13.46 -1.54
CA GLN A 519 0.36 -13.34 -0.10
C GLN A 519 1.64 -13.07 0.70
N ILE A 520 1.48 -12.31 1.77
CA ILE A 520 2.50 -12.09 2.80
C ILE A 520 2.16 -12.96 4.00
N LEU A 521 3.10 -13.78 4.43
CA LEU A 521 2.96 -14.63 5.61
C LEU A 521 4.02 -14.26 6.64
N PRO A 522 3.71 -14.28 7.94
CA PRO A 522 4.73 -14.16 8.97
C PRO A 522 5.57 -15.44 9.03
N THR A 523 6.83 -15.30 9.40
CA THR A 523 7.70 -16.43 9.73
C THR A 523 7.56 -16.79 11.21
N PRO A 524 8.03 -17.95 11.64
CA PRO A 524 8.12 -18.28 13.06
C PRO A 524 8.89 -17.22 13.85
N THR A 525 9.99 -16.68 13.31
CA THR A 525 10.76 -15.59 13.91
C THR A 525 9.91 -14.32 14.09
N GLY A 526 9.12 -13.94 13.07
CA GLY A 526 8.23 -12.78 13.16
C GLY A 526 7.11 -12.97 14.18
N ILE A 527 6.51 -14.17 14.24
CA ILE A 527 5.48 -14.51 15.22
C ILE A 527 6.06 -14.44 16.63
N GLN A 528 7.19 -15.14 16.88
CA GLN A 528 7.84 -15.16 18.18
C GLN A 528 8.25 -13.75 18.64
N LEU A 529 8.73 -12.89 17.74
CA LEU A 529 9.07 -11.52 18.09
C LEU A 529 7.85 -10.76 18.61
N ILE A 530 6.72 -10.80 17.88
CA ILE A 530 5.48 -10.12 18.31
C ILE A 530 4.93 -10.70 19.61
N ASP A 531 5.00 -12.01 19.80
CA ASP A 531 4.54 -12.67 21.02
C ASP A 531 5.44 -12.37 22.23
N THR A 532 6.72 -12.07 21.99
CA THR A 532 7.69 -11.72 23.04
C THR A 532 7.54 -10.26 23.49
N ILE A 533 7.11 -9.36 22.60
CA ILE A 533 6.87 -7.95 22.96
C ILE A 533 5.59 -7.87 23.80
N GLN A 534 5.71 -7.60 25.11
CA GLN A 534 4.59 -7.44 26.01
C GLN A 534 3.98 -6.04 25.94
N ASN A 535 4.80 -5.03 25.65
CA ASN A 535 4.35 -3.64 25.54
C ASN A 535 3.45 -3.44 24.30
N GLU A 536 2.14 -3.28 24.54
CA GLU A 536 1.14 -3.17 23.48
C GLU A 536 1.31 -1.92 22.63
N LEU A 537 1.79 -0.82 23.20
CA LEU A 537 2.04 0.43 22.46
C LEU A 537 3.06 0.24 21.35
N LEU A 538 4.08 -0.61 21.56
CA LEU A 538 5.06 -0.92 20.52
C LEU A 538 4.46 -1.71 19.34
N LYS A 539 3.36 -2.41 19.56
CA LYS A 539 2.66 -3.24 18.55
C LYS A 539 1.50 -2.50 17.90
N SER A 540 1.05 -1.39 18.49
CA SER A 540 -0.12 -0.64 18.03
C SER A 540 0.24 0.54 17.13
N ALA A 541 -0.76 1.02 16.39
CA ALA A 541 -0.68 2.25 15.64
C ALA A 541 -0.69 3.50 16.55
N GLU A 542 -1.16 3.36 17.77
CA GLU A 542 -1.42 4.46 18.71
C GLU A 542 -0.15 5.25 19.04
N LEU A 543 0.96 4.56 19.34
CA LEU A 543 2.25 5.20 19.59
C LEU A 543 2.67 6.12 18.44
N THR A 544 2.46 5.65 17.19
CA THR A 544 2.74 6.46 16.01
C THR A 544 1.83 7.68 15.95
N GLY A 545 0.54 7.53 16.25
CA GLY A 545 -0.42 8.62 16.27
C GLY A 545 -0.08 9.69 17.31
N GLN A 546 0.25 9.27 18.53
CA GLN A 546 0.67 10.18 19.61
C GLN A 546 1.92 11.00 19.22
N TRP A 547 2.92 10.34 18.61
CA TRP A 547 4.12 11.05 18.17
C TRP A 547 3.81 12.04 17.04
N GLU A 548 3.05 11.63 16.04
CA GLU A 548 2.71 12.52 14.92
C GLU A 548 1.93 13.76 15.39
N LYS A 549 1.03 13.58 16.38
CA LYS A 549 0.35 14.71 17.03
C LYS A 549 1.35 15.66 17.67
N GLN A 550 2.21 15.16 18.55
CA GLN A 550 3.18 15.99 19.25
C GLN A 550 4.16 16.68 18.30
N LEU A 551 4.61 15.98 17.23
CA LEU A 551 5.47 16.55 16.19
C LEU A 551 4.77 17.65 15.40
N LYS A 552 3.49 17.49 15.10
CA LYS A 552 2.68 18.53 14.45
C LYS A 552 2.46 19.74 15.36
N ASP A 553 2.34 19.51 16.67
CA ASP A 553 2.22 20.59 17.65
C ASP A 553 3.55 21.32 17.84
N ILE A 554 4.71 20.64 17.74
CA ILE A 554 6.03 21.29 17.68
C ILE A 554 6.13 22.18 16.43
N GLU A 555 5.70 21.68 15.27
CA GLU A 555 5.70 22.45 14.02
C GLU A 555 4.85 23.72 14.13
N LYS A 556 3.72 23.66 14.84
CA LYS A 556 2.87 24.82 15.13
C LYS A 556 3.41 25.74 16.22
N GLY A 557 4.45 25.32 16.96
CA GLY A 557 4.97 26.06 18.09
C GLY A 557 4.14 25.94 19.38
N THR A 558 3.19 25.01 19.44
CA THR A 558 2.31 24.78 20.59
C THR A 558 2.82 23.71 21.56
N TYR A 559 3.84 22.96 21.17
CA TYR A 559 4.49 21.95 22.00
C TYR A 559 6.01 22.05 21.92
N SER A 560 6.71 21.78 23.03
CA SER A 560 8.17 21.90 23.10
C SER A 560 8.90 20.67 22.58
N ALA A 561 9.86 20.85 21.65
CA ALA A 561 10.77 19.81 21.21
C ALA A 561 11.56 19.16 22.37
N ALA A 562 12.01 19.97 23.35
CA ALA A 562 12.73 19.47 24.51
C ALA A 562 11.84 18.57 25.39
N THR A 563 10.56 18.94 25.58
CA THR A 563 9.59 18.12 26.30
C THR A 563 9.36 16.80 25.60
N PHE A 564 9.20 16.81 24.26
CA PHE A 564 9.08 15.59 23.46
C PHE A 564 10.27 14.64 23.67
N ILE A 565 11.51 15.17 23.53
CA ILE A 565 12.73 14.37 23.68
C ILE A 565 12.86 13.80 25.10
N ASN A 566 12.52 14.57 26.13
CA ASN A 566 12.55 14.09 27.52
C ASN A 566 11.52 12.99 27.76
N ASN A 567 10.31 13.11 27.23
CA ASN A 567 9.30 12.07 27.30
C ASN A 567 9.75 10.80 26.59
N MET A 568 10.45 10.93 25.44
CA MET A 568 11.02 9.77 24.73
C MET A 568 12.12 9.09 25.55
N LYS A 569 13.00 9.85 26.20
CA LYS A 569 14.02 9.30 27.10
C LYS A 569 13.38 8.53 28.25
N LYS A 570 12.35 9.09 28.89
CA LYS A 570 11.60 8.45 29.96
C LYS A 570 10.94 7.15 29.49
N MET A 571 10.22 7.18 28.36
CA MET A 571 9.58 5.99 27.77
C MET A 571 10.60 4.87 27.47
N VAL A 572 11.78 5.22 26.96
CA VAL A 572 12.84 4.24 26.68
C VAL A 572 13.42 3.67 27.98
N ASP A 573 13.59 4.48 29.02
CA ASP A 573 14.07 4.04 30.32
C ASP A 573 13.07 3.06 30.98
N GLU A 574 11.78 3.39 30.97
CA GLU A 574 10.70 2.54 31.43
C GLU A 574 10.64 1.21 30.62
N LEU A 575 10.75 1.26 29.30
CA LEU A 575 10.79 0.07 28.45
C LEU A 575 11.98 -0.84 28.78
N VAL A 576 13.16 -0.26 29.00
CA VAL A 576 14.36 -1.03 29.38
C VAL A 576 14.17 -1.69 30.73
N TYR A 577 13.63 -0.97 31.70
CA TYR A 577 13.33 -1.52 33.04
C TYR A 577 12.30 -2.65 32.97
N GLU A 578 11.18 -2.43 32.27
CA GLU A 578 10.12 -3.43 32.06
C GLU A 578 10.67 -4.73 31.49
N VAL A 579 11.32 -4.64 30.32
CA VAL A 579 11.83 -5.82 29.63
C VAL A 579 12.95 -6.49 30.43
N ARG A 580 13.84 -5.76 31.12
CA ARG A 580 14.88 -6.38 31.98
C ARG A 580 14.29 -7.17 33.14
N SER A 581 13.18 -6.69 33.72
CA SER A 581 12.51 -7.37 34.85
C SER A 581 11.76 -8.64 34.47
N GLU A 582 11.46 -8.87 33.20
CA GLU A 582 10.82 -10.09 32.75
C GLU A 582 11.67 -11.32 33.08
N THR A 583 11.08 -12.33 33.70
CA THR A 583 11.75 -13.59 34.05
C THR A 583 11.90 -14.54 32.85
N LYS A 584 11.00 -14.43 31.86
CA LYS A 584 11.01 -15.28 30.66
C LYS A 584 12.05 -14.79 29.65
N LYS A 585 12.89 -15.71 29.18
CA LYS A 585 13.83 -15.49 28.09
C LYS A 585 13.39 -16.35 26.90
N ALA A 586 12.96 -15.73 25.81
CA ALA A 586 12.80 -16.42 24.54
C ALA A 586 14.18 -16.62 23.88
N ASN A 587 14.35 -17.66 23.09
CA ASN A 587 15.54 -17.87 22.26
C ASN A 587 15.13 -17.86 20.80
N ILE A 588 14.93 -16.66 20.26
CA ILE A 588 14.42 -16.45 18.90
C ILE A 588 15.57 -16.60 17.92
N THR A 589 15.52 -17.65 17.09
CA THR A 589 16.52 -17.91 16.06
C THR A 589 15.91 -17.76 14.67
N ALA A 590 16.72 -17.35 13.69
CA ALA A 590 16.32 -17.47 12.30
C ALA A 590 16.26 -18.96 11.95
N GLU A 591 15.06 -19.52 11.85
CA GLU A 591 14.93 -20.83 11.23
C GLU A 591 15.42 -20.73 9.77
N ASN A 592 16.43 -21.53 9.43
CA ASN A 592 16.68 -21.81 8.02
C ASN A 592 15.42 -22.48 7.47
N HIS A 593 14.75 -21.84 6.53
CA HIS A 593 13.72 -22.50 5.73
C HIS A 593 14.36 -23.56 4.82
N THR A 594 14.94 -24.59 5.41
CA THR A 594 14.94 -25.90 4.79
C THR A 594 13.47 -26.27 4.76
N LYS A 595 12.92 -26.40 3.54
CA LYS A 595 11.56 -26.79 3.23
C LYS A 595 11.11 -27.92 4.20
N LYS A 596 10.65 -27.60 5.42
CA LYS A 596 9.76 -28.49 6.13
C LYS A 596 8.51 -28.51 5.28
N LYS A 597 8.36 -29.58 4.51
CA LYS A 597 7.10 -29.96 3.90
C LYS A 597 6.07 -29.77 5.01
N VAL A 598 5.20 -28.75 4.84
CA VAL A 598 3.95 -28.67 5.59
C VAL A 598 3.40 -30.09 5.53
N LYS A 599 3.26 -30.73 6.67
CA LYS A 599 2.50 -31.97 6.76
C LYS A 599 1.12 -31.59 6.26
N LYS A 600 0.89 -31.85 4.98
CA LYS A 600 -0.46 -31.86 4.44
C LYS A 600 -1.21 -32.79 5.38
N THR A 601 -2.23 -32.29 6.06
CA THR A 601 -3.27 -33.10 6.67
C THR A 601 -3.47 -34.32 5.75
N ALA A 602 -3.33 -35.50 6.31
CA ALA A 602 -3.23 -36.73 5.56
C ALA A 602 -4.31 -36.77 4.46
N LYS A 603 -3.94 -36.42 3.24
CA LYS A 603 -4.68 -36.90 2.09
C LYS A 603 -4.56 -38.40 2.18
N LYS A 604 -5.69 -39.09 2.28
CA LYS A 604 -5.75 -40.53 2.06
C LYS A 604 -4.76 -40.85 0.95
N VAL A 605 -3.69 -41.55 1.28
CA VAL A 605 -2.71 -42.02 0.29
C VAL A 605 -3.49 -42.97 -0.60
N ILE A 606 -3.83 -42.47 -1.81
CA ILE A 606 -4.43 -43.31 -2.84
C ILE A 606 -3.28 -44.21 -3.28
N PRO A 607 -3.36 -45.53 -3.13
CA PRO A 607 -2.34 -46.42 -3.58
C PRO A 607 -2.07 -46.16 -5.07
N ASP A 608 -0.81 -46.15 -5.47
CA ASP A 608 -0.46 -45.96 -6.89
C ASP A 608 -1.01 -47.06 -7.79
N VAL A 609 -1.46 -48.12 -7.20
CA VAL A 609 -2.03 -49.31 -7.86
C VAL A 609 -3.36 -49.68 -7.19
N ILE A 610 -4.43 -49.76 -7.96
CA ILE A 610 -5.74 -50.22 -7.49
C ILE A 610 -5.89 -51.70 -7.75
N SER A 611 -6.29 -52.49 -6.74
CA SER A 611 -6.70 -53.88 -6.93
C SER A 611 -7.96 -53.91 -7.80
N CYS A 612 -8.05 -54.90 -8.69
CA CYS A 612 -9.22 -55.09 -9.54
C CYS A 612 -10.48 -55.33 -8.70
N PRO A 613 -11.56 -54.51 -8.86
CA PRO A 613 -12.80 -54.69 -8.10
C PRO A 613 -13.45 -56.08 -8.27
N LYS A 614 -13.27 -56.69 -9.47
CA LYS A 614 -13.88 -57.98 -9.78
C LYS A 614 -13.09 -59.19 -9.27
N CYS A 615 -11.80 -59.30 -9.64
CA CYS A 615 -11.04 -60.50 -9.24
C CYS A 615 -10.20 -60.33 -7.99
N LYS A 616 -9.98 -59.10 -7.49
CA LYS A 616 -9.16 -58.74 -6.31
C LYS A 616 -7.70 -59.20 -6.34
N LYS A 617 -7.29 -59.95 -7.40
CA LYS A 617 -5.93 -60.48 -7.61
C LYS A 617 -5.08 -59.60 -8.52
N GLY A 618 -5.68 -59.10 -9.59
CA GLY A 618 -5.03 -58.21 -10.54
C GLY A 618 -5.16 -56.72 -10.15
N THR A 619 -4.50 -55.88 -10.93
CA THR A 619 -4.54 -54.41 -10.75
C THR A 619 -5.29 -53.75 -11.91
N VAL A 620 -5.91 -52.57 -11.65
CA VAL A 620 -6.58 -51.81 -12.69
C VAL A 620 -5.53 -51.09 -13.57
N ILE A 621 -5.50 -51.43 -14.86
CA ILE A 621 -4.61 -50.80 -15.83
C ILE A 621 -5.39 -50.00 -16.85
N LYS A 622 -4.80 -48.92 -17.35
CA LYS A 622 -5.38 -48.03 -18.35
C LYS A 622 -5.06 -48.53 -19.75
N GLY A 623 -6.09 -48.95 -20.49
CA GLY A 623 -5.98 -49.30 -21.92
C GLY A 623 -6.22 -48.11 -22.83
N LYS A 624 -6.36 -48.36 -24.14
CA LYS A 624 -6.61 -47.31 -25.16
C LYS A 624 -8.01 -46.70 -25.11
N ALA A 625 -9.03 -47.47 -24.70
CA ALA A 625 -10.44 -47.06 -24.69
C ALA A 625 -11.15 -47.33 -23.37
N ALA A 626 -10.54 -48.06 -22.42
CA ALA A 626 -11.13 -48.44 -21.15
C ALA A 626 -10.05 -48.69 -20.08
N TYR A 627 -10.44 -48.68 -18.82
CA TYR A 627 -9.67 -49.35 -17.73
C TYR A 627 -10.03 -50.83 -17.74
N GLY A 628 -9.04 -51.67 -17.48
CA GLY A 628 -9.21 -53.12 -17.42
C GLY A 628 -8.35 -53.75 -16.33
N CYS A 629 -8.49 -55.08 -16.11
CA CYS A 629 -7.68 -55.81 -15.16
C CYS A 629 -6.36 -56.29 -15.76
N SER A 630 -5.25 -56.26 -15.02
CA SER A 630 -3.96 -56.84 -15.43
C SER A 630 -4.06 -58.33 -15.73
N GLU A 631 -4.97 -59.02 -15.01
CA GLU A 631 -5.23 -60.47 -15.16
C GLU A 631 -6.23 -60.79 -16.26
N TYR A 632 -6.37 -59.95 -17.30
CA TYR A 632 -7.29 -60.18 -18.42
C TYR A 632 -6.92 -61.42 -19.25
N LYS A 633 -5.66 -61.77 -19.28
CA LYS A 633 -5.19 -63.01 -19.98
C LYS A 633 -5.48 -64.28 -19.25
N THR A 634 -5.68 -64.21 -17.94
CA THR A 634 -5.99 -65.32 -17.01
C THR A 634 -7.49 -65.46 -16.71
N GLY A 635 -8.34 -64.68 -17.44
CA GLY A 635 -9.78 -64.81 -17.42
C GLY A 635 -10.56 -63.74 -16.68
N CYS A 636 -9.92 -62.64 -16.20
CA CYS A 636 -10.66 -61.54 -15.60
C CYS A 636 -11.15 -60.53 -16.66
N ASP A 637 -12.45 -60.48 -16.87
CA ASP A 637 -13.12 -59.62 -17.87
C ASP A 637 -13.47 -58.22 -17.33
N PHE A 638 -12.91 -57.78 -16.21
CA PHE A 638 -13.15 -56.43 -15.69
C PHE A 638 -12.75 -55.38 -16.71
N ARG A 639 -13.75 -54.62 -17.16
CA ARG A 639 -13.56 -53.52 -18.15
C ARG A 639 -14.55 -52.38 -17.84
N PHE A 640 -14.05 -51.13 -17.79
CA PHE A 640 -14.84 -49.95 -17.60
C PHE A 640 -14.47 -48.90 -18.66
N ASN A 641 -15.39 -48.57 -19.58
CA ASN A 641 -15.10 -47.71 -20.71
C ASN A 641 -14.90 -46.25 -20.29
N PHE A 642 -14.08 -45.50 -20.99
CA PHE A 642 -13.87 -44.08 -20.70
C PHE A 642 -15.11 -43.23 -20.92
N THR A 643 -16.03 -43.63 -21.78
CA THR A 643 -17.35 -43.00 -21.98
C THR A 643 -18.19 -43.06 -20.70
N ASP A 644 -18.23 -44.21 -20.06
CA ASP A 644 -19.02 -44.45 -18.87
C ASP A 644 -18.46 -43.69 -17.65
N ILE A 645 -17.12 -43.58 -17.58
CA ILE A 645 -16.45 -42.73 -16.57
C ILE A 645 -16.77 -41.27 -16.78
N LYS A 646 -16.79 -40.79 -18.04
CA LYS A 646 -17.17 -39.39 -18.33
C LYS A 646 -18.64 -39.10 -17.99
N ALA A 647 -19.53 -40.04 -18.25
CA ALA A 647 -20.95 -39.92 -17.93
C ALA A 647 -21.14 -39.88 -16.40
N LYS A 648 -20.52 -40.79 -15.62
CA LYS A 648 -20.58 -40.80 -14.15
C LYS A 648 -19.87 -39.62 -13.52
N ALA A 649 -18.88 -38.99 -14.17
CA ALA A 649 -18.21 -37.81 -13.68
C ALA A 649 -19.06 -36.53 -13.75
N ASN A 650 -20.20 -36.57 -14.44
CA ASN A 650 -21.22 -35.51 -14.49
C ASN A 650 -20.60 -34.10 -14.71
N GLY A 651 -19.79 -33.96 -15.76
CA GLY A 651 -19.12 -32.69 -16.13
C GLY A 651 -17.94 -32.27 -15.27
N LYS A 652 -17.58 -32.99 -14.21
CA LYS A 652 -16.40 -32.70 -13.39
C LYS A 652 -15.11 -33.07 -14.12
N LYS A 653 -14.05 -32.31 -13.91
CA LYS A 653 -12.72 -32.61 -14.46
C LYS A 653 -12.22 -33.95 -13.93
N LEU A 654 -11.91 -34.90 -14.81
CA LEU A 654 -11.42 -36.22 -14.45
C LEU A 654 -10.05 -36.10 -13.75
N THR A 655 -10.04 -36.18 -12.44
CA THR A 655 -8.83 -36.33 -11.61
C THR A 655 -8.62 -37.81 -11.33
N LYS A 656 -7.39 -38.19 -10.91
CA LYS A 656 -7.06 -39.59 -10.53
C LYS A 656 -7.98 -40.08 -9.41
N GLU A 657 -8.30 -39.20 -8.47
CA GLU A 657 -9.17 -39.46 -7.33
C GLU A 657 -10.61 -39.75 -7.73
N LEU A 658 -11.17 -38.95 -8.65
CA LEU A 658 -12.54 -39.12 -9.13
C LEU A 658 -12.67 -40.39 -9.97
N VAL A 659 -11.69 -40.68 -10.82
CA VAL A 659 -11.68 -41.94 -11.60
C VAL A 659 -11.62 -43.15 -10.67
N PHE A 660 -10.83 -43.09 -9.61
CA PHE A 660 -10.73 -44.17 -8.62
C PHE A 660 -12.00 -44.37 -7.83
N SER A 661 -12.69 -43.30 -7.45
CA SER A 661 -14.01 -43.40 -6.81
C SER A 661 -15.01 -44.11 -7.72
N ILE A 662 -15.10 -43.70 -8.98
CA ILE A 662 -16.03 -44.29 -9.97
C ILE A 662 -15.73 -45.74 -10.28
N LEU A 663 -14.47 -46.18 -10.24
CA LEU A 663 -14.09 -47.57 -10.50
C LEU A 663 -14.37 -48.51 -9.31
N ASN A 664 -14.53 -47.96 -8.10
CA ASN A 664 -14.81 -48.71 -6.89
C ASN A 664 -16.30 -48.69 -6.48
N GLU A 665 -17.14 -47.88 -7.17
CA GLU A 665 -18.59 -47.95 -7.15
C GLU A 665 -19.09 -49.14 -8.03
#